data_89b42e4094406a88273e43b2c8e96d07
#
_entry.id   89b42e4094406a88273e43b2c8e96d07
#
_cell.length_a   1.000
_cell.length_b   1.000
_cell.length_c   1.000
_cell.angle_alpha   90.00
_cell.angle_beta   90.00
_cell.angle_gamma   90.00
#
_symmetry.space_group_name_H-M   'P 1'
#
loop_
_entity.id
_entity.type
_entity.pdbx_description
1 polymer ?
#
loop_
_entity_poly.entity_id
_entity_poly.type
_entity_poly.pdbx_seq_one_letter_code
_entity_poly.pdbx_strand_id
1 'polypeptide(L)'
;MTSSLVGSEMCIRDRIQGGDLGKVSLKAKDNINIGYEVTDKTTIDVGDGSGGHTVSDYSKGGGTKASSLGIVTAALDGSEKNITDCMLVHDVYELQAINNNYETKKNSANFDYSYVNGDYMLANEIDASVTSSWNSGQGFACLGALKQLPMGTPSGFQGGFTGSLDGMGYTISDLTIERSGESYVGLFGCLTESARVTNLTLSGSISGQSSVGGIAGKNLGLIRNVANKAAVKGNSSVGGITSTNYGTVEFVSNSGSITATNGGSVGGIASSNGDGNKTGIIKYAENTGAVIGWGNLGGIAGVNNSKGTIENAVNQGSVTSNVNDSTGFGGISGINKGTIKDVVNEGDVKIYKEGTMGGNSVGGISGNNIDKGTIENAVNKGAILGGVAVGGIVGENSGSIRNTENSGNIIGVISAAGGIVGRNANGKGSVIEAFNSGDVSGNGYIGGIVGNNKGGLIEAAANEGNISADQQLAGGIAGYNTNGGKIVNASNKGIITSGNSKGDSFVGGICGFNSGGSIANSYNTGDVTADGNYVGGVCGANANALVDGVYNTGAVEGADNVGGVAGYDGNDEELDYASIKNAYNTGSVSGNKNIGGILGLGEYGSVANVYNLGKVSGSADVDAIMGASDTEAVSAVRNAYFLTDSGYQKYGEGTVYATTAEFNQAFADGLGEEDKKVWQTDQKQTAPYLKPFLQEISGDVGRLEAAAGSDFKTALLAKLQELGINVDPDKILGLDGLAAGEYDLGELLYSTQDGYALQLTGTLVVKSGTQPEPKPEAPATDDKYTATLTSLQKKVVQAWEQSLVNDRDWHIEENRKIQLENNSVKIEPVLFYEVNLQDEETPAE
;
A
#
# COMPACT_ATOMS: atom_id res chain seq x y z
N MET A 1 -43.10 -28.20 9.34
CA MET A 1 -42.00 -27.33 9.74
C MET A 1 -41.59 -26.51 8.55
N THR A 2 -41.77 -25.22 8.61
CA THR A 2 -41.25 -24.29 7.61
C THR A 2 -39.94 -23.74 8.17
N SER A 3 -38.79 -24.23 7.68
CA SER A 3 -37.48 -23.62 8.00
C SER A 3 -37.11 -22.62 6.90
N SER A 4 -36.77 -21.42 7.26
CA SER A 4 -36.28 -20.39 6.37
C SER A 4 -34.78 -20.18 6.64
N LEU A 5 -33.96 -20.35 5.64
CA LEU A 5 -32.51 -20.15 5.69
C LEU A 5 -32.13 -18.99 4.74
N VAL A 6 -31.32 -18.06 5.22
CA VAL A 6 -30.94 -16.85 4.48
C VAL A 6 -29.42 -16.77 4.39
N GLY A 7 -28.85 -16.65 3.18
CA GLY A 7 -27.42 -16.47 2.93
C GLY A 7 -27.10 -16.12 1.47
N SER A 8 -25.89 -15.64 1.16
CA SER A 8 -25.47 -15.29 -0.21
C SER A 8 -25.25 -16.51 -1.10
N GLU A 9 -24.78 -17.61 -0.52
CA GLU A 9 -24.84 -18.96 -1.07
C GLU A 9 -25.37 -19.86 0.04
N MET A 10 -26.44 -20.62 -0.26
CA MET A 10 -27.04 -21.53 0.70
C MET A 10 -26.72 -22.96 0.31
N CYS A 11 -25.98 -23.61 1.19
CA CYS A 11 -25.74 -25.04 1.11
C CYS A 11 -26.54 -25.72 2.20
N ILE A 12 -27.44 -26.66 1.85
CA ILE A 12 -28.21 -27.43 2.84
C ILE A 12 -27.36 -28.62 3.27
N ARG A 13 -26.82 -28.53 4.49
CA ARG A 13 -25.93 -29.55 5.06
C ARG A 13 -26.64 -30.78 5.64
N ASP A 14 -27.90 -30.61 6.08
CA ASP A 14 -28.62 -31.66 6.77
C ASP A 14 -29.51 -32.47 5.85
N ARG A 15 -29.41 -33.77 5.97
CA ARG A 15 -30.26 -34.79 5.31
C ARG A 15 -31.68 -34.62 5.81
N ILE A 16 -32.59 -34.10 5.00
CA ILE A 16 -34.01 -34.14 5.31
C ILE A 16 -34.46 -35.58 5.07
N GLN A 17 -34.57 -36.42 6.13
CA GLN A 17 -35.07 -37.76 6.05
C GLN A 17 -36.60 -37.77 6.14
N GLY A 18 -37.19 -38.29 5.12
CA GLY A 18 -38.51 -38.90 4.89
C GLY A 18 -39.64 -38.59 5.88
N GLY A 19 -40.62 -37.92 5.39
CA GLY A 19 -41.96 -37.66 5.91
C GLY A 19 -42.46 -36.43 5.16
N ASP A 20 -43.76 -36.32 4.87
CA ASP A 20 -44.35 -35.23 4.10
C ASP A 20 -43.62 -33.93 4.30
N LEU A 21 -42.76 -33.58 3.33
CA LEU A 21 -42.03 -32.33 3.31
C LEU A 21 -43.03 -31.21 3.01
N GLY A 22 -43.45 -30.52 4.04
CA GLY A 22 -44.12 -29.22 3.89
C GLY A 22 -43.25 -28.30 3.04
N LYS A 23 -43.81 -27.23 2.50
CA LYS A 23 -43.09 -26.29 1.68
C LYS A 23 -41.82 -25.79 2.37
N VAL A 24 -40.64 -26.14 1.86
CA VAL A 24 -39.35 -25.57 2.27
C VAL A 24 -39.14 -24.31 1.46
N SER A 25 -39.03 -23.15 2.14
CA SER A 25 -38.71 -21.88 1.53
C SER A 25 -37.23 -21.60 1.76
N LEU A 26 -36.46 -21.48 0.69
CA LEU A 26 -35.05 -21.19 0.72
C LEU A 26 -34.81 -19.74 0.19
N LYS A 27 -34.02 -18.96 0.90
CA LYS A 27 -33.67 -17.62 0.47
C LYS A 27 -32.16 -17.52 0.36
N ALA A 28 -31.65 -17.17 -0.81
CA ALA A 28 -30.23 -16.89 -1.05
C ALA A 28 -30.06 -15.72 -2.02
N LYS A 29 -28.95 -15.01 -1.90
CA LYS A 29 -28.63 -13.87 -2.81
C LYS A 29 -28.15 -14.35 -4.16
N ASP A 30 -27.48 -15.51 -4.21
CA ASP A 30 -26.91 -16.08 -5.44
C ASP A 30 -27.58 -17.42 -5.83
N ASN A 31 -26.84 -18.52 -5.85
CA ASN A 31 -27.38 -19.84 -6.23
C ASN A 31 -27.69 -20.67 -4.99
N ILE A 32 -28.65 -21.60 -5.14
CA ILE A 32 -28.92 -22.60 -4.13
C ILE A 32 -28.42 -23.96 -4.66
N ASN A 33 -27.44 -24.54 -3.99
CA ASN A 33 -26.89 -25.86 -4.32
C ASN A 33 -27.52 -26.92 -3.42
N ILE A 34 -28.04 -27.96 -4.01
CA ILE A 34 -28.68 -29.09 -3.29
C ILE A 34 -28.01 -30.39 -3.70
N GLY A 35 -27.42 -31.07 -2.73
CA GLY A 35 -26.77 -32.38 -2.95
C GLY A 35 -27.74 -33.53 -3.13
N TYR A 36 -27.43 -34.46 -4.06
CA TYR A 36 -28.12 -35.74 -4.21
C TYR A 36 -27.15 -36.89 -4.44
N GLU A 37 -27.54 -38.09 -3.97
CA GLU A 37 -26.77 -39.34 -4.12
C GLU A 37 -26.81 -39.86 -5.55
N VAL A 38 -25.66 -40.25 -6.10
CA VAL A 38 -25.55 -40.94 -7.36
C VAL A 38 -25.60 -42.47 -7.08
N THR A 39 -26.66 -43.11 -7.53
CA THR A 39 -26.93 -44.53 -7.23
C THR A 39 -26.24 -45.49 -8.18
N ASP A 40 -26.03 -45.11 -9.42
CA ASP A 40 -25.27 -45.85 -10.40
C ASP A 40 -23.81 -45.96 -10.00
N LYS A 41 -23.17 -47.11 -10.22
CA LYS A 41 -21.79 -47.35 -9.86
C LYS A 41 -20.94 -47.71 -11.08
N THR A 42 -19.68 -47.34 -11.05
CA THR A 42 -18.65 -47.67 -12.03
C THR A 42 -17.36 -48.06 -11.33
N THR A 43 -16.39 -48.54 -12.08
CA THR A 43 -15.06 -48.86 -11.53
C THR A 43 -14.03 -47.94 -12.11
N ILE A 44 -13.20 -47.34 -11.27
CA ILE A 44 -12.02 -46.56 -11.68
C ILE A 44 -10.75 -47.26 -11.21
N ASP A 45 -9.69 -47.13 -12.00
CA ASP A 45 -8.35 -47.59 -11.66
C ASP A 45 -7.48 -46.32 -11.45
N VAL A 46 -6.98 -46.15 -10.25
CA VAL A 46 -6.13 -45.01 -9.85
C VAL A 46 -4.61 -45.35 -9.90
N GLY A 47 -4.31 -46.54 -10.45
CA GLY A 47 -2.93 -46.98 -10.58
C GLY A 47 -2.22 -47.30 -9.26
N ASP A 48 -2.97 -47.69 -8.23
CA ASP A 48 -2.47 -48.08 -6.91
C ASP A 48 -2.17 -49.58 -6.79
N GLY A 49 -2.42 -50.33 -7.85
CA GLY A 49 -2.22 -51.82 -7.90
C GLY A 49 -3.38 -52.64 -7.37
N SER A 50 -4.48 -52.04 -6.95
CA SER A 50 -5.67 -52.75 -6.43
C SER A 50 -6.55 -53.37 -7.53
N GLY A 51 -6.39 -52.93 -8.78
CA GLY A 51 -7.17 -53.39 -9.94
C GLY A 51 -8.51 -52.67 -10.12
N GLY A 52 -8.83 -51.70 -9.28
CA GLY A 52 -9.97 -50.80 -9.42
C GLY A 52 -10.86 -50.65 -8.20
N HIS A 53 -11.42 -49.46 -8.06
CA HIS A 53 -12.31 -49.07 -6.97
C HIS A 53 -13.74 -48.83 -7.50
N THR A 54 -14.75 -49.33 -6.80
CA THR A 54 -16.15 -49.10 -7.14
C THR A 54 -16.58 -47.71 -6.61
N VAL A 55 -17.00 -46.83 -7.49
CA VAL A 55 -17.35 -45.43 -7.18
C VAL A 55 -18.68 -45.07 -7.84
N SER A 56 -19.20 -43.90 -7.51
CA SER A 56 -20.38 -43.33 -8.17
C SER A 56 -20.12 -43.05 -9.66
N ASP A 57 -21.02 -43.47 -10.55
CA ASP A 57 -20.92 -43.19 -11.99
C ASP A 57 -21.53 -41.84 -12.31
N TYR A 58 -20.73 -40.81 -12.15
CA TYR A 58 -21.15 -39.41 -12.39
C TYR A 58 -21.53 -39.14 -13.87
N SER A 59 -21.13 -40.00 -14.81
CA SER A 59 -21.49 -39.85 -16.23
C SER A 59 -22.98 -40.06 -16.48
N LYS A 60 -23.67 -40.82 -15.61
CA LYS A 60 -25.10 -41.11 -15.73
C LYS A 60 -25.98 -40.18 -14.92
N GLY A 61 -25.44 -39.57 -13.85
CA GLY A 61 -26.19 -38.66 -13.00
C GLY A 61 -27.47 -39.28 -12.41
N GLY A 62 -27.47 -40.61 -12.18
CA GLY A 62 -28.61 -41.34 -11.61
C GLY A 62 -28.79 -41.00 -10.13
N GLY A 63 -30.02 -40.72 -9.73
CA GLY A 63 -30.40 -40.37 -8.36
C GLY A 63 -31.65 -39.50 -8.33
N THR A 64 -32.18 -39.25 -7.13
CA THR A 64 -33.35 -38.38 -6.98
C THR A 64 -32.89 -36.95 -6.80
N LYS A 65 -33.06 -36.11 -7.84
CA LYS A 65 -32.72 -34.71 -7.85
C LYS A 65 -33.71 -33.88 -7.03
N ALA A 66 -33.24 -32.85 -6.36
CA ALA A 66 -34.06 -31.92 -5.58
C ALA A 66 -35.14 -31.25 -6.45
N SER A 67 -34.81 -30.91 -7.70
CA SER A 67 -35.74 -30.38 -8.69
C SER A 67 -36.90 -31.30 -8.99
N SER A 68 -36.75 -32.63 -8.84
CA SER A 68 -37.80 -33.64 -9.04
C SER A 68 -38.67 -33.86 -7.81
N LEU A 69 -38.29 -33.38 -6.64
CA LEU A 69 -39.03 -33.55 -5.39
C LEU A 69 -40.16 -32.51 -5.19
N GLY A 70 -40.38 -31.64 -6.16
CA GLY A 70 -41.40 -30.58 -6.06
C GLY A 70 -41.15 -29.55 -4.95
N ILE A 71 -39.95 -29.57 -4.41
CA ILE A 71 -39.49 -28.66 -3.39
C ILE A 71 -39.06 -27.37 -4.06
N VAL A 72 -39.67 -26.28 -3.63
CA VAL A 72 -39.10 -24.91 -3.71
C VAL A 72 -39.89 -23.87 -4.44
N THR A 73 -40.29 -22.92 -3.67
CA THR A 73 -40.35 -21.51 -4.12
C THR A 73 -39.13 -20.81 -3.54
N ALA A 74 -38.13 -20.59 -4.33
CA ALA A 74 -37.03 -19.72 -3.93
C ALA A 74 -37.47 -18.24 -4.07
N ALA A 75 -37.64 -17.55 -2.96
CA ALA A 75 -37.77 -16.10 -2.97
C ALA A 75 -36.34 -15.53 -2.90
N LEU A 76 -35.79 -15.13 -4.04
CA LEU A 76 -34.53 -14.43 -4.14
C LEU A 76 -34.88 -12.98 -4.46
N ASP A 77 -34.30 -12.01 -3.78
CA ASP A 77 -34.36 -10.55 -4.00
C ASP A 77 -34.86 -10.09 -5.39
N GLY A 78 -36.04 -10.55 -5.82
CA GLY A 78 -36.69 -10.13 -7.05
C GLY A 78 -36.10 -10.67 -8.37
N SER A 79 -35.11 -11.55 -8.37
CA SER A 79 -34.61 -12.24 -9.57
C SER A 79 -34.71 -13.74 -9.40
N GLU A 80 -35.33 -14.45 -10.34
CA GLU A 80 -35.34 -15.91 -10.40
C GLU A 80 -33.91 -16.40 -10.59
N LYS A 81 -33.30 -16.96 -9.55
CA LYS A 81 -31.97 -17.61 -9.62
C LYS A 81 -32.10 -19.13 -9.53
N ASN A 82 -31.12 -19.80 -10.13
CA ASN A 82 -31.23 -21.23 -10.39
C ASN A 82 -30.90 -22.05 -9.15
N ILE A 83 -31.69 -23.08 -8.91
CA ILE A 83 -31.32 -24.17 -8.03
C ILE A 83 -30.45 -25.13 -8.84
N THR A 84 -29.28 -25.44 -8.29
CA THR A 84 -28.35 -26.41 -8.88
C THR A 84 -28.42 -27.74 -8.13
N ASP A 85 -28.77 -28.80 -8.81
CA ASP A 85 -28.70 -30.16 -8.26
C ASP A 85 -27.26 -30.66 -8.36
N CYS A 86 -26.60 -30.85 -7.23
CA CYS A 86 -25.19 -31.25 -7.12
C CYS A 86 -25.05 -32.73 -6.76
N MET A 87 -24.16 -33.42 -7.46
CA MET A 87 -23.80 -34.79 -7.16
C MET A 87 -22.89 -34.85 -5.93
N LEU A 88 -23.23 -35.65 -4.93
CA LEU A 88 -22.41 -35.77 -3.71
C LEU A 88 -21.12 -36.54 -3.97
N VAL A 89 -20.04 -36.08 -3.33
CA VAL A 89 -18.68 -36.66 -3.37
C VAL A 89 -18.27 -36.98 -1.93
N HIS A 90 -18.02 -38.26 -1.60
CA HIS A 90 -17.78 -38.71 -0.22
C HIS A 90 -16.32 -39.01 0.08
N ASP A 91 -15.53 -39.36 -0.91
CA ASP A 91 -14.14 -39.76 -0.73
C ASP A 91 -13.26 -39.34 -1.92
N VAL A 92 -11.96 -39.59 -1.80
CA VAL A 92 -10.98 -39.20 -2.82
C VAL A 92 -11.10 -40.04 -4.10
N TYR A 93 -11.62 -41.25 -4.04
CA TYR A 93 -11.84 -42.07 -5.23
C TYR A 93 -13.04 -41.53 -6.03
N GLU A 94 -14.11 -41.16 -5.36
CA GLU A 94 -15.23 -40.44 -6.00
C GLU A 94 -14.80 -39.09 -6.56
N LEU A 95 -13.95 -38.33 -5.82
CA LEU A 95 -13.39 -37.10 -6.33
C LEU A 95 -12.60 -37.30 -7.64
N GLN A 96 -11.78 -38.39 -7.71
CA GLN A 96 -11.06 -38.72 -8.95
C GLN A 96 -12.01 -39.20 -10.07
N ALA A 97 -13.13 -39.84 -9.74
CA ALA A 97 -14.13 -40.30 -10.70
C ALA A 97 -14.80 -39.14 -11.46
N ILE A 98 -14.81 -37.92 -10.93
CA ILE A 98 -15.23 -36.70 -11.67
C ILE A 98 -14.53 -36.64 -13.03
N ASN A 99 -13.26 -37.03 -13.08
CA ASN A 99 -12.43 -37.04 -14.30
C ASN A 99 -12.69 -38.18 -15.27
N ASN A 100 -13.65 -39.03 -14.96
CA ASN A 100 -14.12 -40.14 -15.82
C ASN A 100 -12.99 -41.06 -16.32
N ASN A 101 -12.11 -41.51 -15.40
CA ASN A 101 -10.92 -42.36 -15.67
C ASN A 101 -9.88 -41.73 -16.65
N TYR A 102 -9.65 -40.46 -16.54
CA TYR A 102 -8.68 -39.73 -17.36
C TYR A 102 -7.32 -40.44 -17.49
N GLU A 103 -6.73 -40.93 -16.37
CA GLU A 103 -5.38 -41.51 -16.37
C GLU A 103 -5.30 -42.77 -17.22
N THR A 104 -6.33 -43.60 -17.20
CA THR A 104 -6.34 -44.83 -18.01
C THR A 104 -6.63 -44.61 -19.49
N LYS A 105 -7.25 -43.49 -19.84
CA LYS A 105 -7.71 -43.16 -21.21
C LYS A 105 -6.89 -42.08 -21.89
N LYS A 106 -6.08 -41.29 -21.16
CA LYS A 106 -5.34 -40.16 -21.73
C LYS A 106 -4.43 -40.49 -22.93
N ASN A 107 -3.96 -41.75 -23.03
CA ASN A 107 -3.15 -42.20 -24.12
C ASN A 107 -3.93 -42.97 -25.19
N SER A 108 -5.24 -43.09 -25.03
CA SER A 108 -6.12 -43.72 -26.01
C SER A 108 -6.31 -42.83 -27.22
N ALA A 109 -6.20 -43.39 -28.44
CA ALA A 109 -6.44 -42.65 -29.68
C ALA A 109 -7.86 -42.04 -29.76
N ASN A 110 -8.79 -42.61 -29.01
CA ASN A 110 -10.20 -42.21 -28.97
C ASN A 110 -10.57 -41.50 -27.63
N PHE A 111 -9.57 -41.01 -26.87
CA PHE A 111 -9.87 -40.29 -25.65
C PHE A 111 -10.60 -38.98 -26.01
N ASP A 112 -11.83 -38.90 -25.61
CA ASP A 112 -12.57 -37.64 -25.71
C ASP A 112 -12.14 -36.70 -24.59
N TYR A 113 -11.33 -35.71 -24.96
CA TYR A 113 -11.01 -34.57 -24.10
C TYR A 113 -12.21 -33.62 -24.00
N SER A 114 -13.44 -34.14 -24.05
CA SER A 114 -14.62 -33.38 -23.78
C SER A 114 -14.50 -32.73 -22.40
N TYR A 115 -15.04 -31.54 -22.31
CA TYR A 115 -15.03 -30.79 -21.06
C TYR A 115 -15.68 -31.61 -19.97
N VAL A 116 -15.02 -31.68 -18.81
CA VAL A 116 -15.61 -32.27 -17.61
C VAL A 116 -16.71 -31.33 -17.14
N ASN A 117 -17.94 -31.77 -17.22
CA ASN A 117 -19.13 -31.02 -16.82
C ASN A 117 -19.87 -31.74 -15.71
N GLY A 118 -20.53 -31.03 -14.88
CA GLY A 118 -21.32 -31.55 -13.76
C GLY A 118 -21.16 -30.66 -12.55
N ASP A 119 -22.19 -30.63 -11.75
CA ASP A 119 -22.20 -29.86 -10.52
C ASP A 119 -22.05 -30.84 -9.36
N TYR A 120 -21.04 -30.62 -8.52
CA TYR A 120 -20.59 -31.48 -7.45
C TYR A 120 -20.59 -30.77 -6.12
N MET A 121 -20.77 -31.55 -5.04
CA MET A 121 -20.76 -31.05 -3.67
C MET A 121 -20.05 -32.06 -2.77
N LEU A 122 -19.14 -31.61 -1.91
CA LEU A 122 -18.53 -32.51 -0.93
C LEU A 122 -19.56 -32.88 0.15
N ALA A 123 -19.66 -34.17 0.45
CA ALA A 123 -20.55 -34.68 1.49
C ALA A 123 -19.94 -34.65 2.89
N ASN A 124 -18.60 -34.62 2.98
CA ASN A 124 -17.81 -34.63 4.21
C ASN A 124 -16.36 -34.23 3.93
N GLU A 125 -15.55 -34.16 4.99
CA GLU A 125 -14.08 -34.02 4.88
C GLU A 125 -13.53 -35.20 4.06
N ILE A 126 -12.54 -34.94 3.20
CA ILE A 126 -11.90 -35.95 2.35
C ILE A 126 -10.43 -36.09 2.77
N ASP A 127 -10.06 -37.27 3.27
CA ASP A 127 -8.66 -37.67 3.43
C ASP A 127 -8.13 -38.18 2.07
N ALA A 128 -7.19 -37.45 1.50
CA ALA A 128 -6.56 -37.79 0.23
C ALA A 128 -5.12 -38.34 0.39
N SER A 129 -4.69 -38.72 1.60
CA SER A 129 -3.35 -39.22 1.90
C SER A 129 -2.91 -40.41 1.04
N VAL A 130 -3.86 -41.28 0.67
CA VAL A 130 -3.63 -42.45 -0.21
C VAL A 130 -3.14 -42.04 -1.60
N THR A 131 -3.41 -40.82 -2.04
CA THR A 131 -3.02 -40.37 -3.38
C THR A 131 -1.50 -40.35 -3.60
N SER A 132 -0.70 -40.31 -2.52
CA SER A 132 0.76 -40.38 -2.59
C SER A 132 1.30 -41.64 -3.31
N SER A 133 0.53 -42.73 -3.30
CA SER A 133 0.88 -43.96 -3.98
C SER A 133 0.27 -44.11 -5.39
N TRP A 134 -0.66 -43.26 -5.79
CA TRP A 134 -1.38 -43.40 -7.05
C TRP A 134 -0.52 -43.10 -8.26
N ASN A 135 -0.89 -43.69 -9.42
CA ASN A 135 -0.25 -43.43 -10.72
C ASN A 135 1.29 -43.54 -10.68
N SER A 136 1.78 -44.62 -10.00
CA SER A 136 3.23 -44.83 -9.81
C SER A 136 3.94 -43.70 -9.09
N GLY A 137 3.29 -43.10 -8.10
CA GLY A 137 3.81 -41.97 -7.31
C GLY A 137 3.56 -40.60 -7.91
N GLN A 138 2.85 -40.50 -9.06
CA GLN A 138 2.47 -39.21 -9.65
C GLN A 138 1.28 -38.58 -8.92
N GLY A 139 0.60 -39.32 -8.06
CA GLY A 139 -0.48 -38.77 -7.26
C GLY A 139 -1.80 -38.65 -8.02
N PHE A 140 -2.66 -37.80 -7.51
CA PHE A 140 -3.97 -37.48 -8.06
C PHE A 140 -3.90 -36.91 -9.48
N ALA A 141 -4.83 -37.28 -10.37
CA ALA A 141 -4.91 -36.70 -11.72
C ALA A 141 -5.76 -35.43 -11.70
N CYS A 142 -5.24 -34.34 -12.22
CA CYS A 142 -5.92 -33.03 -12.25
C CYS A 142 -7.31 -33.13 -12.91
N LEU A 143 -8.33 -32.61 -12.26
CA LEU A 143 -9.68 -32.55 -12.82
C LEU A 143 -9.71 -31.57 -14.02
N GLY A 144 -10.37 -31.95 -15.12
CA GLY A 144 -10.43 -31.08 -16.30
C GLY A 144 -9.07 -30.73 -16.85
N ALA A 145 -8.18 -31.70 -17.02
CA ALA A 145 -6.84 -31.47 -17.60
C ALA A 145 -6.90 -30.89 -19.00
N LEU A 146 -5.92 -30.05 -19.36
CA LEU A 146 -5.79 -29.46 -20.69
C LEU A 146 -4.87 -30.32 -21.58
N LYS A 147 -5.31 -30.61 -22.79
CA LYS A 147 -4.45 -31.12 -23.85
C LYS A 147 -4.01 -30.00 -24.77
N GLN A 148 -2.70 -29.83 -24.93
CA GLN A 148 -2.16 -28.93 -25.95
C GLN A 148 -2.41 -29.54 -27.33
N LEU A 149 -3.05 -28.77 -28.20
CA LEU A 149 -3.28 -29.15 -29.59
C LEU A 149 -2.06 -28.81 -30.46
N PRO A 150 -1.89 -29.46 -31.63
CA PRO A 150 -0.81 -29.12 -32.55
C PRO A 150 -0.76 -27.64 -32.90
N MET A 151 0.45 -27.09 -33.12
CA MET A 151 0.63 -25.70 -33.53
C MET A 151 -0.20 -25.38 -34.78
N GLY A 152 -0.93 -24.25 -34.72
CA GLY A 152 -1.83 -23.81 -35.80
C GLY A 152 -3.30 -24.14 -35.56
N THR A 153 -3.64 -24.87 -34.51
CA THR A 153 -5.04 -25.09 -34.12
C THR A 153 -5.61 -23.81 -33.49
N PRO A 154 -6.79 -23.28 -33.93
CA PRO A 154 -7.28 -21.97 -33.48
C PRO A 154 -7.49 -21.84 -31.97
N SER A 155 -7.81 -22.93 -31.25
CA SER A 155 -8.00 -22.93 -29.80
C SER A 155 -6.72 -23.22 -28.98
N GLY A 156 -5.67 -23.77 -29.59
CA GLY A 156 -4.41 -24.14 -28.93
C GLY A 156 -4.50 -25.22 -27.84
N PHE A 157 -5.66 -25.35 -27.18
CA PHE A 157 -5.93 -26.30 -26.10
C PHE A 157 -7.34 -26.86 -26.19
N GLN A 158 -7.53 -28.11 -25.72
CA GLN A 158 -8.82 -28.77 -25.57
C GLN A 158 -8.94 -29.33 -24.16
N GLY A 159 -10.14 -29.33 -23.59
CA GLY A 159 -10.44 -29.82 -22.24
C GLY A 159 -10.74 -28.67 -21.26
N GLY A 160 -10.88 -29.03 -20.00
CA GLY A 160 -11.21 -28.15 -18.89
C GLY A 160 -12.44 -28.60 -18.09
N PHE A 161 -12.56 -28.09 -16.88
CA PHE A 161 -13.74 -28.26 -16.04
C PHE A 161 -14.72 -27.13 -16.32
N THR A 162 -15.99 -27.47 -16.58
CA THR A 162 -17.03 -26.49 -16.96
C THR A 162 -18.18 -26.39 -15.95
N GLY A 163 -18.25 -27.32 -15.01
CA GLY A 163 -19.28 -27.38 -13.97
C GLY A 163 -18.93 -26.61 -12.70
N SER A 164 -19.50 -27.07 -11.58
CA SER A 164 -19.20 -26.49 -10.27
C SER A 164 -18.73 -27.55 -9.26
N LEU A 165 -17.83 -27.13 -8.33
CA LEU A 165 -17.51 -27.87 -7.12
C LEU A 165 -17.74 -26.97 -5.91
N ASP A 166 -18.72 -27.35 -5.08
CA ASP A 166 -18.94 -26.74 -3.78
C ASP A 166 -18.31 -27.59 -2.69
N GLY A 167 -17.29 -27.06 -2.03
CA GLY A 167 -16.62 -27.74 -0.92
C GLY A 167 -17.41 -27.79 0.38
N MET A 168 -18.52 -27.05 0.49
CA MET A 168 -19.36 -27.01 1.70
C MET A 168 -18.62 -26.56 2.98
N GLY A 169 -17.47 -25.92 2.86
CA GLY A 169 -16.56 -25.59 3.95
C GLY A 169 -15.68 -26.76 4.42
N TYR A 170 -15.78 -27.93 3.76
CA TYR A 170 -14.95 -29.09 4.06
C TYR A 170 -13.53 -28.96 3.50
N THR A 171 -12.64 -29.79 4.04
CA THR A 171 -11.24 -29.90 3.63
C THR A 171 -11.00 -31.14 2.80
N ILE A 172 -10.26 -31.01 1.70
CA ILE A 172 -9.53 -32.08 1.07
C ILE A 172 -8.10 -32.03 1.64
N SER A 173 -7.76 -33.01 2.51
CA SER A 173 -6.51 -33.07 3.23
C SER A 173 -5.50 -34.03 2.58
N ASP A 174 -4.20 -33.67 2.71
CA ASP A 174 -3.06 -34.49 2.33
C ASP A 174 -3.04 -34.93 0.85
N LEU A 175 -3.60 -34.08 -0.03
CA LEU A 175 -3.62 -34.38 -1.47
C LEU A 175 -2.20 -34.31 -2.05
N THR A 176 -1.77 -35.35 -2.71
CA THR A 176 -0.51 -35.42 -3.43
C THR A 176 -0.73 -35.36 -4.95
N ILE A 177 -0.09 -34.38 -5.60
CA ILE A 177 0.00 -34.22 -7.06
C ILE A 177 1.48 -34.00 -7.42
N GLU A 178 2.13 -35.01 -8.01
CA GLU A 178 3.56 -34.98 -8.39
C GLU A 178 3.71 -35.18 -9.91
N ARG A 179 3.48 -34.11 -10.68
CA ARG A 179 3.41 -34.16 -12.15
C ARG A 179 4.48 -33.25 -12.77
N SER A 180 5.74 -33.47 -12.37
CA SER A 180 6.88 -32.63 -12.75
C SER A 180 7.14 -32.52 -14.27
N GLY A 181 6.53 -33.38 -15.07
CA GLY A 181 6.56 -33.36 -16.55
C GLY A 181 5.35 -32.69 -17.21
N GLU A 182 4.35 -32.29 -16.43
CA GLU A 182 3.07 -31.76 -16.92
C GLU A 182 2.92 -30.26 -16.61
N SER A 183 2.21 -29.54 -17.48
CA SER A 183 1.84 -28.14 -17.32
C SER A 183 0.34 -28.02 -17.08
N TYR A 184 -0.11 -26.91 -16.50
CA TYR A 184 -1.48 -26.69 -16.06
C TYR A 184 -1.89 -27.66 -14.97
N VAL A 185 -1.13 -27.67 -13.89
CA VAL A 185 -1.29 -28.59 -12.75
C VAL A 185 -1.97 -27.87 -11.59
N GLY A 186 -2.88 -28.57 -10.90
CA GLY A 186 -3.62 -28.14 -9.73
C GLY A 186 -4.67 -29.19 -9.38
N LEU A 187 -5.53 -28.95 -8.39
CA LEU A 187 -6.73 -29.77 -8.22
C LEU A 187 -7.51 -29.84 -9.54
N PHE A 188 -7.58 -28.70 -10.24
CA PHE A 188 -8.06 -28.60 -11.61
C PHE A 188 -6.93 -28.20 -12.57
N GLY A 189 -6.87 -28.82 -13.74
CA GLY A 189 -5.96 -28.38 -14.79
C GLY A 189 -6.39 -27.04 -15.37
N CYS A 190 -7.68 -26.89 -15.71
CA CYS A 190 -8.26 -25.64 -16.19
C CYS A 190 -9.73 -25.51 -15.75
N LEU A 191 -10.10 -24.35 -15.24
CA LEU A 191 -11.48 -23.92 -15.04
C LEU A 191 -11.89 -23.05 -16.23
N THR A 192 -13.00 -23.41 -16.91
CA THR A 192 -13.54 -22.62 -18.04
C THR A 192 -14.38 -21.42 -17.54
N GLU A 193 -14.89 -20.60 -18.44
CA GLU A 193 -15.63 -19.38 -18.08
C GLU A 193 -16.91 -19.64 -17.25
N SER A 194 -17.54 -20.82 -17.41
CA SER A 194 -18.71 -21.22 -16.63
C SER A 194 -18.37 -21.89 -15.31
N ALA A 195 -17.11 -22.33 -15.13
CA ALA A 195 -16.70 -23.12 -13.97
C ALA A 195 -16.74 -22.34 -12.66
N ARG A 196 -17.11 -23.03 -11.57
CA ARG A 196 -17.13 -22.46 -10.23
C ARG A 196 -16.49 -23.43 -9.24
N VAL A 197 -15.60 -22.92 -8.38
CA VAL A 197 -15.07 -23.64 -7.22
C VAL A 197 -15.29 -22.77 -6.00
N THR A 198 -16.05 -23.30 -5.04
CA THR A 198 -16.48 -22.51 -3.88
C THR A 198 -16.32 -23.29 -2.57
N ASN A 199 -16.18 -22.56 -1.46
CA ASN A 199 -16.27 -23.09 -0.08
C ASN A 199 -15.36 -24.30 0.20
N LEU A 200 -14.08 -24.25 -0.21
CA LEU A 200 -13.15 -25.37 -0.16
C LEU A 200 -11.86 -25.04 0.56
N THR A 201 -11.40 -25.92 1.43
CA THR A 201 -10.02 -25.92 1.92
C THR A 201 -9.24 -27.06 1.30
N LEU A 202 -8.01 -26.79 0.86
CA LEU A 202 -7.10 -27.79 0.29
C LEU A 202 -5.77 -27.81 1.05
N SER A 203 -5.29 -29.01 1.41
CA SER A 203 -3.94 -29.20 1.96
C SER A 203 -3.22 -30.36 1.27
N GLY A 204 -1.89 -30.39 1.41
CA GLY A 204 -1.04 -31.44 0.81
C GLY A 204 0.15 -30.87 0.05
N SER A 205 0.50 -31.49 -1.09
CA SER A 205 1.65 -31.14 -1.93
C SER A 205 1.27 -31.20 -3.41
N ILE A 206 1.53 -30.13 -4.14
CA ILE A 206 1.24 -30.02 -5.56
C ILE A 206 2.49 -29.59 -6.31
N SER A 207 2.92 -30.41 -7.26
CA SER A 207 4.13 -30.20 -8.04
C SER A 207 3.87 -30.42 -9.53
N GLY A 208 4.43 -29.54 -10.38
CA GLY A 208 4.27 -29.57 -11.82
C GLY A 208 5.46 -28.96 -12.56
N GLN A 209 5.42 -28.98 -13.90
CA GLN A 209 6.44 -28.36 -14.72
C GLN A 209 6.20 -26.84 -14.79
N SER A 210 5.05 -26.43 -15.32
CA SER A 210 4.73 -25.02 -15.55
C SER A 210 3.23 -24.78 -15.38
N SER A 211 2.85 -23.54 -15.12
CA SER A 211 1.44 -23.19 -14.88
C SER A 211 0.83 -24.02 -13.75
N VAL A 212 1.47 -23.97 -12.58
CA VAL A 212 1.07 -24.73 -11.40
C VAL A 212 0.28 -23.83 -10.44
N GLY A 213 -0.89 -24.28 -10.01
CA GLY A 213 -1.70 -23.61 -8.98
C GLY A 213 -2.24 -24.62 -7.97
N GLY A 214 -2.48 -24.19 -6.74
CA GLY A 214 -3.08 -25.07 -5.73
C GLY A 214 -4.45 -25.57 -6.16
N ILE A 215 -5.29 -24.67 -6.60
CA ILE A 215 -6.66 -25.02 -7.05
C ILE A 215 -6.69 -25.24 -8.57
N ALA A 216 -6.12 -24.34 -9.37
CA ALA A 216 -6.18 -24.48 -10.82
C ALA A 216 -4.89 -24.08 -11.51
N GLY A 217 -4.45 -24.88 -12.48
CA GLY A 217 -3.37 -24.47 -13.40
C GLY A 217 -3.76 -23.22 -14.22
N LYS A 218 -5.05 -23.12 -14.61
CA LYS A 218 -5.62 -21.96 -15.31
C LYS A 218 -7.07 -21.71 -14.88
N ASN A 219 -7.39 -20.47 -14.55
CA ASN A 219 -8.75 -20.05 -14.21
C ASN A 219 -9.31 -19.06 -15.22
N LEU A 220 -10.49 -19.38 -15.82
CA LEU A 220 -11.30 -18.42 -16.58
C LEU A 220 -12.67 -18.20 -15.90
N GLY A 221 -13.01 -19.00 -14.87
CA GLY A 221 -14.27 -18.97 -14.13
C GLY A 221 -14.18 -18.25 -12.79
N LEU A 222 -14.84 -18.80 -11.79
CA LEU A 222 -14.92 -18.26 -10.44
C LEU A 222 -14.26 -19.22 -9.44
N ILE A 223 -13.34 -18.69 -8.64
CA ILE A 223 -12.83 -19.32 -7.41
C ILE A 223 -13.21 -18.38 -6.26
N ARG A 224 -14.06 -18.86 -5.33
CA ARG A 224 -14.59 -18.03 -4.24
C ARG A 224 -14.60 -18.82 -2.92
N ASN A 225 -14.23 -18.13 -1.83
CA ASN A 225 -14.21 -18.71 -0.48
C ASN A 225 -13.38 -20.01 -0.42
N VAL A 226 -12.13 -19.92 -0.90
CA VAL A 226 -11.23 -21.07 -1.00
C VAL A 226 -9.93 -20.80 -0.26
N ALA A 227 -9.50 -21.76 0.58
CA ALA A 227 -8.25 -21.73 1.30
C ALA A 227 -7.27 -22.79 0.76
N ASN A 228 -6.08 -22.36 0.32
CA ASN A 228 -4.99 -23.28 0.01
C ASN A 228 -3.98 -23.33 1.14
N LYS A 229 -3.77 -24.50 1.72
CA LYS A 229 -2.72 -24.83 2.70
C LYS A 229 -1.65 -25.74 2.11
N ALA A 230 -1.86 -26.25 0.89
CA ALA A 230 -0.91 -27.11 0.22
C ALA A 230 0.34 -26.35 -0.22
N ALA A 231 1.50 -26.98 -0.11
CA ALA A 231 2.73 -26.49 -0.72
C ALA A 231 2.63 -26.65 -2.25
N VAL A 232 2.91 -25.55 -2.99
CA VAL A 232 2.84 -25.55 -4.46
C VAL A 232 4.22 -25.30 -5.05
N LYS A 233 4.68 -26.22 -5.90
CA LYS A 233 6.00 -26.18 -6.50
C LYS A 233 5.94 -26.34 -8.02
N GLY A 234 6.73 -25.57 -8.74
CA GLY A 234 6.84 -25.71 -10.19
C GLY A 234 8.22 -25.30 -10.69
N ASN A 235 8.44 -25.53 -12.00
CA ASN A 235 9.63 -25.02 -12.66
C ASN A 235 9.47 -23.54 -12.95
N SER A 236 8.29 -23.13 -13.48
CA SER A 236 7.98 -21.73 -13.78
C SER A 236 6.48 -21.48 -13.68
N SER A 237 6.08 -20.22 -13.46
CA SER A 237 4.69 -19.78 -13.40
C SER A 237 3.87 -20.53 -12.36
N VAL A 238 4.11 -20.17 -11.09
CA VAL A 238 3.49 -20.83 -9.92
C VAL A 238 2.62 -19.84 -9.16
N GLY A 239 1.41 -20.25 -8.79
CA GLY A 239 0.50 -19.49 -7.93
C GLY A 239 -0.12 -20.34 -6.84
N GLY A 240 -0.37 -19.76 -5.67
CA GLY A 240 -0.92 -20.51 -4.54
C GLY A 240 -2.36 -20.98 -4.76
N ILE A 241 -3.15 -20.18 -5.45
CA ILE A 241 -4.52 -20.55 -5.85
C ILE A 241 -4.56 -20.96 -7.33
N THR A 242 -4.10 -20.09 -8.20
CA THR A 242 -4.09 -20.41 -9.65
C THR A 242 -2.81 -19.90 -10.30
N SER A 243 -2.31 -20.60 -11.31
CA SER A 243 -1.18 -20.01 -12.05
C SER A 243 -1.65 -18.84 -12.90
N THR A 244 -2.54 -19.04 -13.84
CA THR A 244 -3.04 -17.98 -14.73
C THR A 244 -4.49 -17.68 -14.42
N ASN A 245 -4.77 -16.42 -14.03
CA ASN A 245 -6.12 -15.95 -13.77
C ASN A 245 -6.65 -15.06 -14.90
N TYR A 246 -7.68 -15.52 -15.59
CA TYR A 246 -8.50 -14.77 -16.56
C TYR A 246 -9.97 -14.71 -16.18
N GLY A 247 -10.27 -15.06 -14.94
CA GLY A 247 -11.58 -15.04 -14.32
C GLY A 247 -11.57 -14.22 -13.05
N THR A 248 -12.36 -14.65 -12.09
CA THR A 248 -12.46 -14.03 -10.75
C THR A 248 -11.92 -14.99 -9.68
N VAL A 249 -11.07 -14.46 -8.83
CA VAL A 249 -10.55 -15.09 -7.61
C VAL A 249 -10.89 -14.17 -6.46
N GLU A 250 -11.78 -14.58 -5.56
CA GLU A 250 -12.24 -13.71 -4.50
C GLU A 250 -12.50 -14.47 -3.18
N PHE A 251 -12.30 -13.77 -2.05
CA PHE A 251 -12.39 -14.34 -0.71
C PHE A 251 -11.52 -15.59 -0.57
N VAL A 252 -10.24 -15.46 -0.93
CA VAL A 252 -9.31 -16.58 -0.94
C VAL A 252 -8.14 -16.34 0.00
N SER A 253 -7.61 -17.45 0.55
CA SER A 253 -6.38 -17.41 1.33
C SER A 253 -5.38 -18.46 0.86
N ASN A 254 -4.10 -18.11 0.94
CA ASN A 254 -3.00 -19.03 0.76
C ASN A 254 -2.06 -19.00 1.96
N SER A 255 -1.88 -20.15 2.61
CA SER A 255 -0.88 -20.33 3.68
C SER A 255 0.20 -21.35 3.30
N GLY A 256 0.03 -22.04 2.18
CA GLY A 256 1.04 -22.95 1.66
C GLY A 256 2.25 -22.20 1.07
N SER A 257 3.44 -22.80 1.18
CA SER A 257 4.65 -22.24 0.56
C SER A 257 4.59 -22.39 -0.97
N ILE A 258 5.01 -21.33 -1.68
CA ILE A 258 5.01 -21.27 -3.13
C ILE A 258 6.45 -21.21 -3.62
N THR A 259 6.86 -22.18 -4.46
CA THR A 259 8.25 -22.28 -4.91
C THR A 259 8.35 -22.48 -6.41
N ALA A 260 9.13 -21.63 -7.09
CA ALA A 260 9.56 -21.88 -8.47
C ALA A 260 11.08 -22.10 -8.54
N THR A 261 11.50 -23.12 -9.30
CA THR A 261 12.91 -23.52 -9.37
C THR A 261 13.67 -22.96 -10.57
N ASN A 262 12.96 -22.37 -11.53
CA ASN A 262 13.54 -21.75 -12.73
C ASN A 262 12.66 -20.54 -13.08
N GLY A 263 13.14 -19.60 -13.85
CA GLY A 263 12.48 -18.32 -14.15
C GLY A 263 10.95 -18.35 -14.30
N GLY A 264 10.35 -17.20 -14.58
CA GLY A 264 8.91 -17.06 -14.72
C GLY A 264 8.29 -16.17 -13.64
N SER A 265 6.97 -16.18 -13.56
CA SER A 265 6.25 -15.37 -12.56
C SER A 265 5.73 -16.23 -11.42
N VAL A 266 5.83 -15.73 -10.19
CA VAL A 266 5.39 -16.45 -9.00
C VAL A 266 4.53 -15.54 -8.13
N GLY A 267 3.38 -16.02 -7.70
CA GLY A 267 2.52 -15.25 -6.80
C GLY A 267 1.91 -16.10 -5.70
N GLY A 268 1.71 -15.52 -4.55
CA GLY A 268 1.06 -16.21 -3.43
C GLY A 268 -0.38 -16.65 -3.77
N ILE A 269 -1.06 -15.90 -4.64
CA ILE A 269 -2.41 -16.24 -5.13
C ILE A 269 -2.36 -16.64 -6.62
N ALA A 270 -1.78 -15.80 -7.47
CA ALA A 270 -1.70 -16.07 -8.91
C ALA A 270 -0.31 -15.78 -9.47
N SER A 271 0.19 -16.61 -10.40
CA SER A 271 1.40 -16.26 -11.14
C SER A 271 1.14 -15.05 -12.05
N SER A 272 0.00 -15.03 -12.75
CA SER A 272 -0.39 -13.97 -13.67
C SER A 272 -1.87 -13.65 -13.54
N ASN A 273 -2.23 -12.37 -13.48
CA ASN A 273 -3.59 -11.88 -13.38
C ASN A 273 -3.94 -11.00 -14.59
N GLY A 274 -4.93 -11.43 -15.38
CA GLY A 274 -5.30 -10.81 -16.67
C GLY A 274 -4.23 -10.93 -17.76
N ASP A 275 -4.54 -10.38 -18.91
CA ASP A 275 -3.60 -10.15 -20.01
C ASP A 275 -4.00 -8.90 -20.83
N GLY A 276 -3.48 -8.74 -22.06
CA GLY A 276 -3.89 -7.63 -22.95
C GLY A 276 -5.34 -7.71 -23.45
N ASN A 277 -5.97 -8.88 -23.39
CA ASN A 277 -7.30 -9.14 -23.95
C ASN A 277 -8.31 -9.59 -22.89
N LYS A 278 -7.90 -10.42 -21.93
CA LYS A 278 -8.76 -11.03 -20.90
C LYS A 278 -8.59 -10.36 -19.55
N THR A 279 -9.71 -10.09 -18.90
CA THR A 279 -9.77 -9.52 -17.56
C THR A 279 -9.42 -10.59 -16.52
N GLY A 280 -8.60 -10.25 -15.54
CA GLY A 280 -8.35 -11.04 -14.35
C GLY A 280 -8.67 -10.22 -13.11
N ILE A 281 -9.46 -10.77 -12.19
CA ILE A 281 -9.86 -10.08 -10.95
C ILE A 281 -9.39 -10.92 -9.78
N ILE A 282 -8.62 -10.29 -8.88
CA ILE A 282 -8.26 -10.84 -7.56
C ILE A 282 -8.74 -9.83 -6.52
N LYS A 283 -9.62 -10.25 -5.62
CA LYS A 283 -10.10 -9.38 -4.55
C LYS A 283 -10.40 -10.14 -3.26
N TYR A 284 -10.26 -9.44 -2.13
CA TYR A 284 -10.39 -10.05 -0.80
C TYR A 284 -9.48 -11.28 -0.67
N ALA A 285 -8.19 -11.09 -1.05
CA ALA A 285 -7.21 -12.17 -1.09
C ALA A 285 -6.15 -11.99 0.00
N GLU A 286 -5.81 -13.07 0.69
CA GLU A 286 -4.78 -13.08 1.71
C GLU A 286 -3.69 -14.10 1.38
N ASN A 287 -2.43 -13.71 1.51
CA ASN A 287 -1.31 -14.63 1.43
C ASN A 287 -0.45 -14.54 2.70
N THR A 288 -0.35 -15.65 3.44
CA THR A 288 0.57 -15.81 4.57
C THR A 288 1.73 -16.75 4.23
N GLY A 289 1.62 -17.47 3.11
CA GLY A 289 2.64 -18.40 2.65
C GLY A 289 3.87 -17.70 2.05
N ALA A 290 5.05 -18.24 2.29
CA ALA A 290 6.28 -17.73 1.69
C ALA A 290 6.29 -17.92 0.18
N VAL A 291 6.73 -16.89 -0.58
CA VAL A 291 6.90 -16.90 -2.02
C VAL A 291 8.38 -16.90 -2.35
N ILE A 292 8.85 -17.98 -2.98
CA ILE A 292 10.28 -18.21 -3.25
C ILE A 292 10.46 -18.54 -4.73
N GLY A 293 11.37 -17.83 -5.41
CA GLY A 293 11.57 -18.15 -6.83
C GLY A 293 12.50 -17.21 -7.56
N TRP A 294 12.42 -17.29 -8.89
CA TRP A 294 13.16 -16.49 -9.85
C TRP A 294 12.15 -15.75 -10.74
N GLY A 295 12.56 -14.66 -11.34
CA GLY A 295 11.69 -13.91 -12.24
C GLY A 295 10.83 -12.86 -11.51
N ASN A 296 9.58 -12.70 -11.91
CA ASN A 296 8.69 -11.71 -11.27
C ASN A 296 8.01 -12.34 -10.07
N LEU A 297 8.30 -11.85 -8.88
CA LEU A 297 7.73 -12.37 -7.64
C LEU A 297 6.76 -11.36 -7.02
N GLY A 298 5.60 -11.84 -6.60
CA GLY A 298 4.63 -11.05 -5.86
C GLY A 298 3.94 -11.86 -4.76
N GLY A 299 3.72 -11.26 -3.61
CA GLY A 299 3.01 -11.93 -2.51
C GLY A 299 1.58 -12.30 -2.89
N ILE A 300 0.96 -11.55 -3.83
CA ILE A 300 -0.37 -11.85 -4.38
C ILE A 300 -0.25 -12.32 -5.83
N ALA A 301 0.37 -11.53 -6.72
CA ALA A 301 0.51 -11.89 -8.11
C ALA A 301 1.94 -11.68 -8.62
N GLY A 302 2.50 -12.62 -9.37
CA GLY A 302 3.79 -12.41 -10.03
C GLY A 302 3.72 -11.26 -11.03
N VAL A 303 2.68 -11.23 -11.87
CA VAL A 303 2.39 -10.14 -12.82
C VAL A 303 0.90 -9.78 -12.79
N ASN A 304 0.59 -8.51 -12.56
CA ASN A 304 -0.73 -7.93 -12.77
C ASN A 304 -0.75 -7.21 -14.13
N ASN A 305 -1.35 -7.81 -15.13
CA ASN A 305 -1.35 -7.31 -16.50
C ASN A 305 -2.35 -6.15 -16.73
N SER A 306 -2.37 -5.58 -17.93
CA SER A 306 -3.10 -4.34 -18.25
C SER A 306 -4.62 -4.42 -18.05
N LYS A 307 -5.22 -5.61 -18.03
CA LYS A 307 -6.62 -5.85 -17.67
C LYS A 307 -6.77 -6.61 -16.35
N GLY A 308 -5.71 -6.65 -15.55
CA GLY A 308 -5.71 -7.22 -14.21
C GLY A 308 -6.11 -6.19 -13.16
N THR A 309 -6.93 -6.61 -12.22
CA THR A 309 -7.28 -5.84 -11.01
C THR A 309 -6.94 -6.66 -9.78
N ILE A 310 -6.22 -6.05 -8.83
CA ILE A 310 -5.99 -6.57 -7.48
C ILE A 310 -6.56 -5.56 -6.52
N GLU A 311 -7.53 -5.96 -5.71
CA GLU A 311 -8.26 -5.07 -4.82
C GLU A 311 -8.52 -5.74 -3.47
N ASN A 312 -8.41 -4.97 -2.36
CA ASN A 312 -8.62 -5.49 -1.00
C ASN A 312 -7.78 -6.75 -0.72
N ALA A 313 -6.48 -6.68 -1.00
CA ALA A 313 -5.59 -7.82 -0.82
C ALA A 313 -4.51 -7.57 0.23
N VAL A 314 -4.18 -8.60 1.02
CA VAL A 314 -3.16 -8.53 2.07
C VAL A 314 -2.10 -9.60 1.83
N ASN A 315 -0.84 -9.19 1.88
CA ASN A 315 0.29 -10.12 1.91
C ASN A 315 1.02 -10.03 3.25
N GLN A 316 1.10 -11.13 3.96
CA GLN A 316 1.89 -11.31 5.19
C GLN A 316 3.06 -12.26 4.97
N GLY A 317 3.03 -13.02 3.87
CA GLY A 317 4.11 -13.94 3.50
C GLY A 317 5.35 -13.21 3.00
N SER A 318 6.52 -13.75 3.33
CA SER A 318 7.78 -13.21 2.80
C SER A 318 7.93 -13.48 1.30
N VAL A 319 8.51 -12.51 0.57
CA VAL A 319 8.87 -12.65 -0.84
C VAL A 319 10.39 -12.64 -0.95
N THR A 320 10.97 -13.76 -1.40
CA THR A 320 12.43 -13.92 -1.41
C THR A 320 12.96 -14.52 -2.72
N SER A 321 14.13 -14.05 -3.15
CA SER A 321 14.89 -14.67 -4.24
C SER A 321 16.36 -14.76 -3.86
N ASN A 322 17.01 -15.83 -4.30
CA ASN A 322 18.44 -16.06 -4.14
C ASN A 322 19.23 -15.89 -5.44
N VAL A 323 18.61 -15.32 -6.48
CA VAL A 323 19.21 -15.05 -7.79
C VAL A 323 19.05 -13.60 -8.17
N ASN A 324 20.05 -13.09 -8.89
CA ASN A 324 20.15 -11.67 -9.24
C ASN A 324 19.67 -11.36 -10.66
N ASP A 325 18.85 -12.20 -11.26
CA ASP A 325 18.35 -11.93 -12.61
C ASP A 325 17.19 -10.91 -12.57
N SER A 326 17.37 -9.91 -13.41
CA SER A 326 16.61 -8.68 -13.53
C SER A 326 15.12 -8.88 -13.76
N THR A 327 14.33 -8.71 -12.69
CA THR A 327 12.87 -8.68 -12.80
C THR A 327 12.28 -7.86 -11.64
N GLY A 328 10.99 -7.73 -11.57
CA GLY A 328 10.32 -7.00 -10.50
C GLY A 328 9.96 -7.90 -9.33
N PHE A 329 10.18 -7.40 -8.12
CA PHE A 329 9.82 -8.07 -6.88
C PHE A 329 8.95 -7.16 -6.01
N GLY A 330 7.78 -7.62 -5.63
CA GLY A 330 6.86 -6.83 -4.82
C GLY A 330 6.12 -7.66 -3.77
N GLY A 331 5.76 -7.04 -2.69
CA GLY A 331 4.93 -7.68 -1.66
C GLY A 331 3.52 -8.03 -2.17
N ILE A 332 3.00 -7.28 -3.13
CA ILE A 332 1.72 -7.57 -3.80
C ILE A 332 1.95 -8.08 -5.22
N SER A 333 2.70 -7.37 -6.06
CA SER A 333 2.93 -7.77 -7.44
C SER A 333 4.37 -7.56 -7.88
N GLY A 334 4.97 -8.51 -8.58
CA GLY A 334 6.29 -8.32 -9.19
C GLY A 334 6.27 -7.21 -10.24
N ILE A 335 5.33 -7.26 -11.18
CA ILE A 335 5.09 -6.22 -12.18
C ILE A 335 3.61 -5.84 -12.18
N ASN A 336 3.31 -4.54 -12.11
CA ASN A 336 1.98 -3.99 -12.29
C ASN A 336 1.86 -3.22 -13.61
N LYS A 337 0.90 -3.58 -14.45
CA LYS A 337 0.46 -2.88 -15.67
C LYS A 337 -1.04 -2.55 -15.63
N GLY A 338 -1.73 -3.08 -14.62
CA GLY A 338 -3.16 -2.93 -14.38
C GLY A 338 -3.45 -2.05 -13.17
N THR A 339 -4.45 -2.42 -12.41
CA THR A 339 -4.87 -1.69 -11.21
C THR A 339 -4.57 -2.48 -9.95
N ILE A 340 -3.92 -1.83 -8.99
CA ILE A 340 -3.75 -2.31 -7.62
C ILE A 340 -4.39 -1.27 -6.71
N LYS A 341 -5.33 -1.68 -5.88
CA LYS A 341 -6.08 -0.76 -5.02
C LYS A 341 -6.42 -1.38 -3.67
N ASP A 342 -6.41 -0.54 -2.62
CA ASP A 342 -6.81 -0.93 -1.26
C ASP A 342 -6.04 -2.18 -0.78
N VAL A 343 -4.70 -2.13 -0.82
CA VAL A 343 -3.85 -3.29 -0.51
C VAL A 343 -2.86 -3.01 0.62
N VAL A 344 -2.50 -4.08 1.33
CA VAL A 344 -1.51 -4.01 2.42
C VAL A 344 -0.44 -5.08 2.23
N ASN A 345 0.82 -4.68 2.30
CA ASN A 345 1.93 -5.61 2.46
C ASN A 345 2.50 -5.52 3.87
N GLU A 346 2.47 -6.62 4.60
CA GLU A 346 3.09 -6.78 5.93
C GLU A 346 4.31 -7.72 5.87
N GLY A 347 4.44 -8.47 4.77
CA GLY A 347 5.55 -9.39 4.56
C GLY A 347 6.83 -8.69 4.08
N ASP A 348 7.97 -9.19 4.53
CA ASP A 348 9.26 -8.71 4.07
C ASP A 348 9.52 -9.07 2.60
N VAL A 349 10.13 -8.15 1.84
CA VAL A 349 10.63 -8.41 0.48
C VAL A 349 12.15 -8.31 0.47
N LYS A 350 12.82 -9.44 0.33
CA LYS A 350 14.29 -9.53 0.46
C LYS A 350 14.92 -10.16 -0.77
N ILE A 351 15.56 -9.32 -1.58
CA ILE A 351 16.16 -9.72 -2.84
C ILE A 351 17.61 -9.23 -2.89
N TYR A 352 18.48 -9.95 -2.24
CA TYR A 352 19.89 -9.63 -2.22
C TYR A 352 20.73 -10.87 -1.91
N LYS A 353 21.82 -11.03 -2.66
CA LYS A 353 22.87 -11.99 -2.37
C LYS A 353 24.19 -11.26 -2.36
N GLU A 354 24.92 -11.36 -1.25
CA GLU A 354 26.21 -10.73 -1.06
C GLU A 354 27.20 -11.08 -2.21
N GLY A 355 27.87 -10.06 -2.73
CA GLY A 355 28.87 -10.23 -3.79
C GLY A 355 28.33 -10.27 -5.22
N THR A 356 27.02 -10.05 -5.43
CA THR A 356 26.42 -10.04 -6.75
C THR A 356 25.72 -8.70 -7.02
N MET A 357 26.07 -8.03 -8.13
CA MET A 357 25.39 -6.81 -8.60
C MET A 357 24.20 -7.21 -9.48
N GLY A 358 22.99 -7.24 -8.94
CA GLY A 358 21.77 -7.51 -9.70
C GLY A 358 20.98 -6.25 -10.00
N GLY A 359 20.46 -6.14 -11.22
CA GLY A 359 19.66 -5.01 -11.69
C GLY A 359 18.18 -5.14 -11.33
N ASN A 360 17.82 -5.22 -10.05
CA ASN A 360 16.47 -5.54 -9.62
C ASN A 360 15.69 -4.32 -9.15
N SER A 361 14.41 -4.25 -9.54
CA SER A 361 13.44 -3.33 -8.98
C SER A 361 12.65 -4.03 -7.88
N VAL A 362 12.73 -3.52 -6.65
CA VAL A 362 12.12 -4.12 -5.46
C VAL A 362 11.19 -3.10 -4.80
N GLY A 363 9.95 -3.48 -4.56
CA GLY A 363 8.98 -2.62 -3.88
C GLY A 363 8.13 -3.37 -2.88
N GLY A 364 7.65 -2.69 -1.87
CA GLY A 364 6.75 -3.29 -0.89
C GLY A 364 5.40 -3.69 -1.50
N ILE A 365 4.95 -2.96 -2.51
CA ILE A 365 3.72 -3.28 -3.26
C ILE A 365 4.05 -3.84 -4.63
N SER A 366 4.87 -3.15 -5.43
CA SER A 366 5.23 -3.64 -6.75
C SER A 366 6.70 -3.41 -7.08
N GLY A 367 7.36 -4.40 -7.68
CA GLY A 367 8.72 -4.20 -8.18
C GLY A 367 8.75 -3.14 -9.28
N ASN A 368 7.89 -3.29 -10.29
CA ASN A 368 7.75 -2.34 -11.39
C ASN A 368 6.28 -1.95 -11.57
N ASN A 369 5.98 -0.66 -11.57
CA ASN A 369 4.70 -0.09 -11.97
C ASN A 369 4.87 0.61 -13.32
N ILE A 370 4.48 -0.03 -14.40
CA ILE A 370 4.83 0.36 -15.77
C ILE A 370 3.60 0.51 -16.67
N ASP A 371 3.83 1.08 -17.84
CA ASP A 371 2.82 1.36 -18.85
C ASP A 371 1.74 2.34 -18.32
N LYS A 372 0.54 1.85 -18.04
CA LYS A 372 -0.58 2.58 -17.43
C LYS A 372 -0.92 2.03 -16.04
N GLY A 373 0.00 1.33 -15.41
CA GLY A 373 -0.21 0.77 -14.09
C GLY A 373 -0.59 1.82 -13.06
N THR A 374 -1.62 1.53 -12.27
CA THR A 374 -2.09 2.40 -11.18
C THR A 374 -1.99 1.67 -9.85
N ILE A 375 -1.52 2.40 -8.84
CA ILE A 375 -1.48 1.94 -7.45
C ILE A 375 -2.16 3.01 -6.61
N GLU A 376 -3.22 2.65 -5.90
CA GLU A 376 -4.02 3.56 -5.09
C GLU A 376 -4.33 2.94 -3.72
N ASN A 377 -4.29 3.75 -2.66
CA ASN A 377 -4.59 3.32 -1.30
C ASN A 377 -3.76 2.08 -0.89
N ALA A 378 -2.44 2.15 -1.05
CA ALA A 378 -1.56 1.03 -0.76
C ALA A 378 -0.65 1.31 0.44
N VAL A 379 -0.54 0.33 1.34
CA VAL A 379 0.27 0.43 2.56
C VAL A 379 1.35 -0.65 2.57
N ASN A 380 2.59 -0.25 2.80
CA ASN A 380 3.67 -1.19 3.11
C ASN A 380 4.14 -1.04 4.57
N LYS A 381 4.17 -2.17 5.28
CA LYS A 381 4.72 -2.30 6.64
C LYS A 381 5.95 -3.21 6.69
N GLY A 382 6.11 -4.06 5.67
CA GLY A 382 7.22 -5.00 5.58
C GLY A 382 8.55 -4.32 5.28
N ALA A 383 9.65 -4.87 5.78
CA ALA A 383 11.00 -4.40 5.48
C ALA A 383 11.41 -4.77 4.04
N ILE A 384 12.02 -3.83 3.33
CA ILE A 384 12.42 -4.01 1.93
C ILE A 384 13.94 -3.94 1.82
N LEU A 385 14.53 -4.99 1.26
CA LEU A 385 15.97 -5.07 0.98
C LEU A 385 16.19 -5.42 -0.49
N GLY A 386 16.89 -4.56 -1.21
CA GLY A 386 17.14 -4.77 -2.65
C GLY A 386 18.39 -4.11 -3.19
N GLY A 387 18.61 -4.27 -4.49
CA GLY A 387 19.83 -3.82 -5.19
C GLY A 387 19.70 -2.42 -5.81
N VAL A 388 19.13 -2.32 -7.02
CA VAL A 388 19.29 -1.13 -7.89
C VAL A 388 18.22 -0.08 -7.70
N ALA A 389 16.94 -0.45 -7.70
CA ALA A 389 15.84 0.46 -7.49
C ALA A 389 14.92 -0.12 -6.40
N VAL A 390 14.95 0.48 -5.23
CA VAL A 390 14.29 -0.04 -4.02
C VAL A 390 13.31 0.99 -3.49
N GLY A 391 12.05 0.63 -3.34
CA GLY A 391 11.03 1.54 -2.82
C GLY A 391 10.10 0.86 -1.83
N GLY A 392 9.61 1.60 -0.85
CA GLY A 392 8.64 1.07 0.10
C GLY A 392 7.32 0.67 -0.58
N ILE A 393 6.96 1.34 -1.67
CA ILE A 393 5.79 1.00 -2.49
C ILE A 393 6.24 0.42 -3.83
N VAL A 394 7.10 1.10 -4.58
CA VAL A 394 7.50 0.68 -5.93
C VAL A 394 8.99 0.81 -6.15
N GLY A 395 9.63 -0.23 -6.69
CA GLY A 395 11.04 -0.14 -7.10
C GLY A 395 11.21 0.85 -8.26
N GLU A 396 10.58 0.61 -9.43
CA GLU A 396 10.61 1.52 -10.57
C GLU A 396 9.20 1.88 -11.04
N ASN A 397 8.90 3.20 -11.11
CA ASN A 397 7.59 3.73 -11.47
C ASN A 397 7.63 4.54 -12.78
N SER A 398 6.78 4.18 -13.73
CA SER A 398 6.40 5.00 -14.89
C SER A 398 4.89 5.14 -15.07
N GLY A 399 4.14 4.70 -14.07
CA GLY A 399 2.69 4.81 -13.95
C GLY A 399 2.25 5.85 -12.89
N SER A 400 1.09 5.63 -12.30
CA SER A 400 0.52 6.51 -11.27
C SER A 400 0.49 5.82 -9.91
N ILE A 401 0.94 6.55 -8.89
CA ILE A 401 0.87 6.15 -7.47
C ILE A 401 0.15 7.27 -6.73
N ARG A 402 -0.90 6.92 -5.98
CA ARG A 402 -1.69 7.88 -5.21
C ARG A 402 -2.10 7.32 -3.86
N ASN A 403 -2.10 8.19 -2.85
CA ASN A 403 -2.54 7.90 -1.49
C ASN A 403 -1.88 6.62 -0.94
N THR A 404 -0.58 6.68 -0.74
CA THR A 404 0.23 5.53 -0.33
C THR A 404 1.05 5.81 0.91
N GLU A 405 1.24 4.78 1.73
CA GLU A 405 1.96 4.85 2.99
C GLU A 405 3.03 3.76 3.08
N ASN A 406 4.23 4.13 3.52
CA ASN A 406 5.27 3.19 3.92
C ASN A 406 5.70 3.44 5.37
N SER A 407 5.66 2.38 6.16
CA SER A 407 6.23 2.35 7.52
C SER A 407 7.34 1.30 7.68
N GLY A 408 7.59 0.49 6.66
CA GLY A 408 8.68 -0.48 6.65
C GLY A 408 10.04 0.17 6.34
N ASN A 409 11.10 -0.35 6.93
CA ASN A 409 12.47 0.12 6.67
C ASN A 409 12.93 -0.29 5.28
N ILE A 410 13.63 0.61 4.59
CA ILE A 410 14.11 0.44 3.22
C ILE A 410 15.63 0.43 3.18
N ILE A 411 16.21 -0.61 2.58
CA ILE A 411 17.66 -0.72 2.40
C ILE A 411 17.96 -0.93 0.91
N GLY A 412 18.59 0.07 0.29
CA GLY A 412 19.05 0.04 -1.11
C GLY A 412 20.56 -0.08 -1.20
N VAL A 413 21.07 -1.22 -1.67
CA VAL A 413 22.51 -1.54 -1.59
C VAL A 413 23.32 -0.95 -2.72
N ILE A 414 22.74 -0.65 -3.89
CA ILE A 414 23.52 -0.35 -5.11
C ILE A 414 23.30 1.09 -5.63
N SER A 415 22.05 1.54 -5.87
CA SER A 415 21.85 2.77 -6.65
C SER A 415 20.80 3.71 -6.09
N ALA A 416 19.50 3.38 -6.12
CA ALA A 416 18.44 4.29 -5.73
C ALA A 416 17.51 3.65 -4.70
N ALA A 417 17.32 4.32 -3.57
CA ALA A 417 16.34 3.92 -2.57
C ALA A 417 15.43 5.08 -2.20
N GLY A 418 14.14 4.81 -2.11
CA GLY A 418 13.13 5.78 -1.67
C GLY A 418 12.11 5.15 -0.76
N GLY A 419 11.62 5.90 0.22
CA GLY A 419 10.59 5.42 1.14
C GLY A 419 9.32 4.99 0.41
N ILE A 420 9.03 5.59 -0.74
CA ILE A 420 7.90 5.23 -1.62
C ILE A 420 8.39 4.63 -2.94
N VAL A 421 9.28 5.29 -3.66
CA VAL A 421 9.73 4.86 -4.99
C VAL A 421 11.24 4.91 -5.08
N GLY A 422 11.87 3.80 -5.52
CA GLY A 422 13.31 3.79 -5.81
C GLY A 422 13.65 4.72 -6.97
N ARG A 423 13.01 4.52 -8.13
CA ARG A 423 13.20 5.34 -9.33
C ARG A 423 11.85 5.72 -9.96
N ASN A 424 11.59 7.01 -10.08
CA ASN A 424 10.46 7.55 -10.82
C ASN A 424 10.94 7.94 -12.23
N ALA A 425 10.60 7.14 -13.25
CA ALA A 425 11.30 7.09 -14.51
C ALA A 425 10.55 7.73 -15.69
N ASN A 426 11.32 8.18 -16.70
CA ASN A 426 10.85 8.51 -18.04
C ASN A 426 9.84 9.67 -18.18
N GLY A 427 9.79 10.60 -17.24
CA GLY A 427 8.91 11.77 -17.34
C GLY A 427 7.41 11.47 -17.29
N LYS A 428 7.02 10.26 -16.88
CA LYS A 428 5.62 9.80 -16.82
C LYS A 428 5.18 9.37 -15.43
N GLY A 429 6.12 9.01 -14.56
CA GLY A 429 5.80 8.56 -13.23
C GLY A 429 5.24 9.69 -12.36
N SER A 430 4.14 9.44 -11.66
CA SER A 430 3.58 10.36 -10.67
C SER A 430 3.47 9.69 -9.31
N VAL A 431 3.81 10.45 -8.27
CA VAL A 431 3.70 10.09 -6.86
C VAL A 431 2.93 11.22 -6.18
N ILE A 432 1.71 10.96 -5.78
CA ILE A 432 0.79 11.96 -5.26
C ILE A 432 0.21 11.47 -3.93
N GLU A 433 0.18 12.36 -2.92
CA GLU A 433 -0.35 12.03 -1.60
C GLU A 433 0.37 10.82 -0.98
N ALA A 434 1.69 10.92 -0.83
CA ALA A 434 2.52 9.83 -0.35
C ALA A 434 3.11 10.14 1.04
N PHE A 435 3.10 9.17 1.93
CA PHE A 435 3.64 9.30 3.28
C PHE A 435 4.66 8.20 3.57
N ASN A 436 5.83 8.59 4.08
CA ASN A 436 6.84 7.67 4.56
C ASN A 436 7.21 7.96 6.01
N SER A 437 7.10 6.95 6.87
CA SER A 437 7.58 6.96 8.25
C SER A 437 8.69 5.91 8.51
N GLY A 438 8.97 5.05 7.54
CA GLY A 438 10.06 4.08 7.64
C GLY A 438 11.41 4.69 7.33
N ASP A 439 12.47 4.23 7.99
CA ASP A 439 13.83 4.67 7.72
C ASP A 439 14.31 4.20 6.35
N VAL A 440 15.07 5.06 5.65
CA VAL A 440 15.62 4.75 4.32
C VAL A 440 17.14 4.86 4.38
N SER A 441 17.81 3.78 3.98
CA SER A 441 19.27 3.75 4.00
C SER A 441 19.87 3.10 2.75
N GLY A 442 21.12 3.44 2.45
CA GLY A 442 21.86 2.79 1.37
C GLY A 442 22.92 3.63 0.69
N ASN A 443 23.36 3.11 -0.50
CA ASN A 443 24.39 3.73 -1.33
C ASN A 443 23.76 4.38 -2.57
N GLY A 444 24.12 5.60 -2.90
CA GLY A 444 23.70 6.27 -4.13
C GLY A 444 22.64 7.34 -3.94
N TYR A 445 21.50 7.27 -4.64
CA TYR A 445 20.44 8.27 -4.57
C TYR A 445 19.41 7.88 -3.52
N ILE A 446 19.45 8.49 -2.36
CA ILE A 446 18.59 8.15 -1.23
C ILE A 446 17.59 9.26 -0.98
N GLY A 447 16.30 8.94 -1.05
CA GLY A 447 15.22 9.90 -0.79
C GLY A 447 14.17 9.35 0.17
N GLY A 448 13.64 10.18 1.03
CA GLY A 448 12.57 9.78 1.94
C GLY A 448 11.29 9.35 1.19
N ILE A 449 11.07 9.91 -0.01
CA ILE A 449 9.95 9.54 -0.90
C ILE A 449 10.48 8.88 -2.17
N VAL A 450 11.37 9.53 -2.92
CA VAL A 450 11.87 9.02 -4.20
C VAL A 450 13.40 9.05 -4.24
N GLY A 451 14.06 7.93 -4.50
CA GLY A 451 15.52 7.93 -4.66
C GLY A 451 15.96 8.78 -5.85
N ASN A 452 15.42 8.52 -7.05
CA ASN A 452 15.74 9.27 -8.29
C ASN A 452 14.45 9.65 -9.04
N ASN A 453 14.13 10.94 -9.06
CA ASN A 453 12.99 11.52 -9.79
C ASN A 453 13.43 12.08 -11.15
N LYS A 454 13.35 11.25 -12.21
CA LYS A 454 13.76 11.61 -13.56
C LYS A 454 12.56 12.08 -14.39
N GLY A 455 12.29 13.40 -14.36
CA GLY A 455 11.19 14.01 -15.10
C GLY A 455 9.80 13.71 -14.56
N GLY A 456 9.67 13.08 -13.41
CA GLY A 456 8.41 12.71 -12.77
C GLY A 456 7.85 13.80 -11.87
N LEU A 457 6.60 13.60 -11.42
CA LEU A 457 5.93 14.46 -10.44
C LEU A 457 5.95 13.80 -9.06
N ILE A 458 6.34 14.58 -8.05
CA ILE A 458 6.12 14.28 -6.63
C ILE A 458 5.26 15.43 -6.08
N GLU A 459 4.06 15.13 -5.59
CA GLU A 459 3.12 16.12 -5.11
C GLU A 459 2.46 15.69 -3.80
N ALA A 460 2.31 16.61 -2.86
CA ALA A 460 1.70 16.38 -1.56
C ALA A 460 2.32 15.18 -0.81
N ALA A 461 3.65 15.14 -0.77
CA ALA A 461 4.39 14.04 -0.18
C ALA A 461 5.03 14.45 1.15
N ALA A 462 4.99 13.57 2.15
CA ALA A 462 5.58 13.81 3.45
C ALA A 462 6.51 12.66 3.89
N ASN A 463 7.69 13.02 4.38
CA ASN A 463 8.62 12.08 4.99
C ASN A 463 8.84 12.41 6.47
N GLU A 464 8.66 11.40 7.32
CA GLU A 464 9.00 11.45 8.76
C GLU A 464 10.08 10.43 9.14
N GLY A 465 10.40 9.47 8.25
CA GLY A 465 11.48 8.51 8.44
C GLY A 465 12.87 9.12 8.29
N ASN A 466 13.84 8.60 9.01
CA ASN A 466 15.22 9.06 8.91
C ASN A 466 15.90 8.56 7.63
N ILE A 467 16.81 9.38 7.12
CA ILE A 467 17.56 9.07 5.91
C ILE A 467 19.03 8.92 6.26
N SER A 468 19.62 7.79 5.87
CA SER A 468 21.06 7.51 6.05
C SER A 468 21.71 7.12 4.73
N ALA A 469 22.57 7.98 4.19
CA ALA A 469 23.31 7.71 2.97
C ALA A 469 24.79 7.44 3.27
N ASP A 470 25.31 6.33 2.72
CA ASP A 470 26.74 6.01 2.85
C ASP A 470 27.61 6.79 1.83
N GLN A 471 26.97 7.36 0.81
CA GLN A 471 27.63 8.09 -0.29
C GLN A 471 26.88 9.39 -0.69
N GLN A 472 26.85 9.77 -1.95
CA GLN A 472 26.81 11.11 -2.47
C GLN A 472 25.49 11.90 -2.34
N LEU A 473 24.30 11.33 -2.55
CA LEU A 473 23.08 12.12 -2.68
C LEU A 473 22.00 11.66 -1.72
N ALA A 474 21.62 12.56 -0.81
CA ALA A 474 20.54 12.31 0.13
C ALA A 474 19.57 13.49 0.17
N GLY A 475 18.28 13.20 0.17
CA GLY A 475 17.23 14.19 0.34
C GLY A 475 16.02 13.67 1.10
N GLY A 476 15.41 14.50 1.90
CA GLY A 476 14.22 14.09 2.68
C GLY A 476 13.05 13.69 1.79
N ILE A 477 12.96 14.22 0.58
CA ILE A 477 11.94 13.86 -0.43
C ILE A 477 12.59 13.13 -1.61
N ALA A 478 13.61 13.72 -2.23
CA ALA A 478 14.27 13.09 -3.36
C ALA A 478 15.80 13.14 -3.23
N GLY A 479 16.48 12.01 -3.45
CA GLY A 479 17.95 12.01 -3.55
C GLY A 479 18.42 12.81 -4.76
N TYR A 480 17.79 12.60 -5.93
CA TYR A 480 18.07 13.28 -7.19
C TYR A 480 16.78 13.68 -7.93
N ASN A 481 16.64 14.93 -8.29
CA ASN A 481 15.53 15.47 -9.08
C ASN A 481 16.08 16.07 -10.38
N THR A 482 15.74 15.49 -11.53
CA THR A 482 16.38 15.83 -12.81
C THR A 482 15.43 15.77 -14.00
N ASN A 483 15.89 16.32 -15.15
CA ASN A 483 15.15 16.26 -16.43
C ASN A 483 13.74 16.84 -16.38
N GLY A 484 13.55 17.99 -15.70
CA GLY A 484 12.25 18.60 -15.52
C GLY A 484 11.38 17.94 -14.44
N GLY A 485 11.99 17.14 -13.56
CA GLY A 485 11.31 16.56 -12.41
C GLY A 485 10.75 17.64 -11.48
N LYS A 486 9.56 17.39 -10.91
CA LYS A 486 8.87 18.37 -10.06
C LYS A 486 8.64 17.82 -8.68
N ILE A 487 8.96 18.62 -7.67
CA ILE A 487 8.63 18.37 -6.27
C ILE A 487 7.75 19.55 -5.81
N VAL A 488 6.53 19.28 -5.43
CA VAL A 488 5.53 20.30 -5.09
C VAL A 488 4.77 19.91 -3.83
N ASN A 489 4.58 20.87 -2.92
CA ASN A 489 3.82 20.68 -1.67
C ASN A 489 4.36 19.49 -0.84
N ALA A 490 5.69 19.40 -0.72
CA ALA A 490 6.35 18.30 -0.03
C ALA A 490 6.97 18.76 1.31
N SER A 491 7.04 17.86 2.27
CA SER A 491 7.61 18.13 3.59
C SER A 491 8.50 17.01 4.10
N ASN A 492 9.60 17.40 4.77
CA ASN A 492 10.45 16.47 5.50
C ASN A 492 10.55 16.86 6.98
N LYS A 493 10.35 15.87 7.86
CA LYS A 493 10.60 15.97 9.30
C LYS A 493 11.69 15.00 9.78
N GLY A 494 12.02 14.00 8.96
CA GLY A 494 13.05 13.02 9.28
C GLY A 494 14.45 13.62 9.29
N ILE A 495 15.32 13.09 10.13
CA ILE A 495 16.73 13.47 10.19
C ILE A 495 17.45 12.89 8.97
N ILE A 496 18.33 13.69 8.36
CA ILE A 496 19.14 13.26 7.21
C ILE A 496 20.60 13.24 7.61
N THR A 497 21.23 12.07 7.40
CA THR A 497 22.67 11.89 7.67
C THR A 497 23.39 11.37 6.44
N SER A 498 24.61 11.88 6.19
CA SER A 498 25.50 11.34 5.16
C SER A 498 26.94 11.21 5.69
N GLY A 499 27.50 10.01 5.60
CA GLY A 499 28.84 9.67 6.09
C GLY A 499 29.98 9.85 5.07
N ASN A 500 29.76 10.52 3.93
CA ASN A 500 30.79 10.70 2.90
C ASN A 500 31.76 11.84 3.26
N SER A 501 32.83 11.54 3.97
CA SER A 501 33.85 12.51 4.35
C SER A 501 34.90 12.81 3.27
N LYS A 502 34.81 12.23 2.06
CA LYS A 502 35.88 12.26 1.05
C LYS A 502 35.54 13.04 -0.22
N GLY A 503 34.50 13.84 -0.27
CA GLY A 503 34.16 14.54 -1.48
C GLY A 503 32.80 15.22 -1.45
N ASP A 504 32.26 15.47 -2.61
CA ASP A 504 30.97 16.11 -2.78
C ASP A 504 29.86 15.16 -2.31
N SER A 505 29.17 15.54 -1.28
CA SER A 505 27.97 14.89 -0.80
C SER A 505 26.84 15.90 -0.93
N PHE A 506 25.98 15.76 -1.91
CA PHE A 506 24.86 16.68 -2.10
C PHE A 506 23.71 16.24 -1.18
N VAL A 507 23.56 16.93 -0.07
CA VAL A 507 22.60 16.57 0.98
C VAL A 507 21.65 17.72 1.24
N GLY A 508 20.35 17.46 1.12
CA GLY A 508 19.33 18.47 1.32
C GLY A 508 18.09 17.99 2.04
N GLY A 509 17.49 18.88 2.83
CA GLY A 509 16.29 18.54 3.60
C GLY A 509 15.10 18.11 2.73
N ILE A 510 15.02 18.58 1.48
CA ILE A 510 14.03 18.15 0.49
C ILE A 510 14.70 17.37 -0.64
N CYS A 511 15.78 17.90 -1.22
CA CYS A 511 16.41 17.27 -2.38
C CYS A 511 17.94 17.27 -2.26
N GLY A 512 18.59 16.14 -2.49
CA GLY A 512 20.06 16.10 -2.52
C GLY A 512 20.61 16.95 -3.66
N PHE A 513 20.21 16.64 -4.91
CA PHE A 513 20.62 17.40 -6.09
C PHE A 513 19.42 17.67 -7.02
N ASN A 514 19.09 18.93 -7.22
CA ASN A 514 18.08 19.42 -8.15
C ASN A 514 18.76 19.92 -9.43
N SER A 515 18.70 19.14 -10.52
CA SER A 515 19.39 19.44 -11.79
C SER A 515 18.38 19.57 -12.94
N GLY A 516 18.10 20.80 -13.36
CA GLY A 516 17.09 21.07 -14.38
C GLY A 516 15.67 20.70 -13.97
N GLY A 517 15.41 20.62 -12.65
CA GLY A 517 14.10 20.32 -12.06
C GLY A 517 13.47 21.54 -11.38
N SER A 518 12.44 21.31 -10.57
CA SER A 518 11.85 22.36 -9.72
C SER A 518 11.43 21.81 -8.35
N ILE A 519 11.59 22.66 -7.34
CA ILE A 519 11.10 22.46 -5.98
C ILE A 519 10.19 23.63 -5.66
N ALA A 520 8.93 23.40 -5.34
CA ALA A 520 7.99 24.45 -5.02
C ALA A 520 7.15 24.12 -3.79
N ASN A 521 6.79 25.12 -3.02
CA ASN A 521 5.91 25.00 -1.86
C ASN A 521 6.30 23.81 -0.96
N SER A 522 7.59 23.73 -0.59
CA SER A 522 8.10 22.56 0.14
C SER A 522 8.96 22.99 1.32
N TYR A 523 8.98 22.20 2.38
CA TYR A 523 9.71 22.61 3.59
C TYR A 523 10.40 21.44 4.30
N ASN A 524 11.45 21.79 5.04
CA ASN A 524 12.19 20.89 5.91
C ASN A 524 12.17 21.37 7.35
N THR A 525 11.87 20.47 8.27
CA THR A 525 11.98 20.69 9.72
C THR A 525 12.95 19.73 10.39
N GLY A 526 13.39 18.69 9.69
CA GLY A 526 14.38 17.73 10.17
C GLY A 526 15.81 18.28 10.07
N ASP A 527 16.69 17.84 10.95
CA ASP A 527 18.10 18.20 10.91
C ASP A 527 18.80 17.54 9.71
N VAL A 528 19.75 18.27 9.12
CA VAL A 528 20.55 17.82 7.97
C VAL A 528 22.02 17.86 8.34
N THR A 529 22.67 16.71 8.41
CA THR A 529 24.08 16.56 8.79
C THR A 529 24.86 15.76 7.74
N ALA A 530 25.97 16.29 7.28
CA ALA A 530 26.86 15.57 6.39
C ALA A 530 28.33 15.83 6.69
N ASP A 531 29.18 14.79 6.54
CA ASP A 531 30.64 14.92 6.66
C ASP A 531 31.29 15.61 5.45
N GLY A 532 30.56 15.75 4.34
CA GLY A 532 31.05 16.29 3.07
C GLY A 532 30.51 17.68 2.72
N ASN A 533 30.68 18.08 1.45
CA ASN A 533 30.34 19.39 0.91
C ASN A 533 28.90 19.46 0.34
N TYR A 534 28.41 20.67 0.06
CA TYR A 534 27.12 20.95 -0.58
C TYR A 534 25.93 20.49 0.24
N VAL A 535 25.76 21.11 1.39
CA VAL A 535 24.70 20.76 2.34
C VAL A 535 23.70 21.91 2.45
N GLY A 536 22.42 21.62 2.26
CA GLY A 536 21.37 22.64 2.33
C GLY A 536 20.14 22.19 3.11
N GLY A 537 19.52 23.12 3.81
CA GLY A 537 18.29 22.83 4.57
C GLY A 537 17.11 22.40 3.66
N VAL A 538 17.13 22.81 2.39
CA VAL A 538 16.16 22.38 1.36
C VAL A 538 16.87 21.57 0.27
N CYS A 539 17.94 22.12 -0.31
CA CYS A 539 18.61 21.48 -1.44
C CYS A 539 20.14 21.47 -1.23
N GLY A 540 20.78 20.30 -1.41
CA GLY A 540 22.26 20.24 -1.35
C GLY A 540 22.89 21.03 -2.48
N ALA A 541 22.47 20.78 -3.74
CA ALA A 541 22.83 21.58 -4.90
C ALA A 541 21.61 21.82 -5.81
N ASN A 542 21.55 23.03 -6.35
CA ASN A 542 20.57 23.48 -7.32
C ASN A 542 21.30 23.92 -8.60
N ALA A 543 21.10 23.25 -9.73
CA ALA A 543 21.80 23.54 -10.98
C ALA A 543 20.80 23.66 -12.14
N ASN A 544 20.78 24.82 -12.79
CA ASN A 544 19.83 25.15 -13.86
C ASN A 544 18.37 24.82 -13.48
N ALA A 545 17.99 25.13 -12.24
CA ALA A 545 16.76 24.64 -11.61
C ALA A 545 16.14 25.74 -10.73
N LEU A 546 14.86 25.60 -10.39
CA LEU A 546 14.11 26.57 -9.59
C LEU A 546 13.77 26.01 -8.21
N VAL A 547 14.01 26.82 -7.18
CA VAL A 547 13.54 26.63 -5.80
C VAL A 547 12.68 27.82 -5.42
N ASP A 548 11.37 27.62 -5.24
CA ASP A 548 10.40 28.69 -5.02
C ASP A 548 9.39 28.34 -3.92
N GLY A 549 9.16 29.26 -2.99
CA GLY A 549 8.19 29.07 -1.92
C GLY A 549 8.62 28.00 -0.94
N VAL A 550 9.82 28.06 -0.38
CA VAL A 550 10.38 27.01 0.48
C VAL A 550 10.89 27.54 1.82
N TYR A 551 10.96 26.66 2.82
CA TYR A 551 11.64 27.05 4.06
C TYR A 551 12.34 25.87 4.74
N ASN A 552 13.27 26.22 5.63
CA ASN A 552 13.95 25.30 6.53
C ASN A 552 13.92 25.81 7.98
N THR A 553 13.60 24.91 8.90
CA THR A 553 13.69 25.18 10.36
C THR A 553 14.64 24.21 11.07
N GLY A 554 15.04 23.11 10.43
CA GLY A 554 16.03 22.16 10.97
C GLY A 554 17.45 22.72 10.97
N ALA A 555 18.29 22.21 11.85
CA ALA A 555 19.72 22.54 11.86
C ALA A 555 20.41 21.95 10.60
N VAL A 556 21.37 22.71 10.05
CA VAL A 556 22.16 22.30 8.88
C VAL A 556 23.64 22.30 9.26
N GLU A 557 24.29 21.14 9.11
CA GLU A 557 25.71 20.97 9.41
C GLU A 557 26.42 20.26 8.26
N GLY A 558 27.56 20.80 7.82
CA GLY A 558 28.35 20.23 6.73
C GLY A 558 29.81 20.64 6.78
N ALA A 559 30.61 20.22 5.81
CA ALA A 559 32.01 20.67 5.67
C ALA A 559 32.06 22.03 5.00
N ASP A 560 31.99 22.08 3.66
CA ASP A 560 32.06 23.31 2.88
C ASP A 560 30.78 23.49 2.06
N ASN A 561 30.50 24.76 1.66
CA ASN A 561 29.31 25.09 0.89
C ASN A 561 28.01 24.69 1.59
N VAL A 562 27.76 25.30 2.74
CA VAL A 562 26.59 24.97 3.59
C VAL A 562 25.63 26.16 3.60
N GLY A 563 24.36 25.89 3.27
CA GLY A 563 23.33 26.91 3.24
C GLY A 563 22.04 26.54 3.96
N GLY A 564 21.38 27.48 4.61
CA GLY A 564 20.12 27.24 5.29
C GLY A 564 19.00 26.79 4.33
N VAL A 565 19.11 27.16 3.04
CA VAL A 565 18.21 26.69 1.96
C VAL A 565 18.99 25.83 0.97
N ALA A 566 20.08 26.33 0.40
CA ALA A 566 20.87 25.57 -0.58
C ALA A 566 22.37 25.64 -0.28
N GLY A 567 23.06 24.48 -0.40
CA GLY A 567 24.52 24.43 -0.29
C GLY A 567 25.21 25.07 -1.49
N TYR A 568 24.68 24.81 -2.68
CA TYR A 568 25.17 25.36 -3.95
C TYR A 568 24.00 25.76 -4.86
N ASP A 569 24.22 26.84 -5.62
CA ASP A 569 23.32 27.30 -6.66
C ASP A 569 24.13 27.76 -7.89
N GLY A 570 23.97 27.03 -9.01
CA GLY A 570 24.69 27.24 -10.24
C GLY A 570 23.78 27.27 -11.46
N ASN A 571 23.84 28.32 -12.25
CA ASN A 571 23.08 28.48 -13.49
C ASN A 571 23.98 28.75 -14.68
N ASP A 572 23.50 28.50 -15.88
CA ASP A 572 24.14 28.96 -17.10
C ASP A 572 23.99 30.49 -17.20
N GLU A 573 25.00 31.19 -17.76
CA GLU A 573 25.08 32.66 -17.86
C GLU A 573 23.83 33.32 -18.50
N GLU A 574 23.01 32.59 -19.25
CA GLU A 574 21.87 33.07 -20.02
C GLU A 574 20.54 33.13 -19.24
N LEU A 575 20.49 32.64 -17.99
CA LEU A 575 19.23 32.57 -17.20
C LEU A 575 18.99 33.88 -16.44
N ASP A 576 17.96 34.64 -16.83
CA ASP A 576 17.56 35.94 -16.25
C ASP A 576 16.46 35.82 -15.18
N TYR A 577 16.45 34.73 -14.39
CA TYR A 577 15.49 34.56 -13.29
C TYR A 577 16.19 34.15 -11.99
N ALA A 578 15.54 34.46 -10.86
CA ALA A 578 16.04 34.04 -9.57
C ALA A 578 15.86 32.52 -9.41
N SER A 579 16.97 31.81 -9.21
CA SER A 579 17.01 30.36 -9.01
C SER A 579 16.51 29.92 -7.63
N ILE A 580 16.69 30.78 -6.62
CA ILE A 580 16.14 30.65 -5.27
C ILE A 580 15.29 31.87 -4.96
N LYS A 581 13.99 31.71 -4.78
CA LYS A 581 13.10 32.81 -4.42
C LYS A 581 12.02 32.41 -3.43
N ASN A 582 11.47 33.41 -2.75
CA ASN A 582 10.44 33.22 -1.75
C ASN A 582 10.83 32.14 -0.74
N ALA A 583 11.98 32.35 -0.06
CA ALA A 583 12.51 31.31 0.84
C ALA A 583 12.95 31.93 2.18
N TYR A 584 12.91 31.09 3.22
CA TYR A 584 13.47 31.46 4.51
C TYR A 584 14.12 30.32 5.27
N ASN A 585 15.04 30.69 6.17
CA ASN A 585 15.66 29.74 7.11
C ASN A 585 15.56 30.30 8.54
N THR A 586 15.17 29.42 9.47
CA THR A 586 15.23 29.71 10.91
C THR A 586 16.11 28.74 11.68
N GLY A 587 16.53 27.63 11.03
CA GLY A 587 17.47 26.67 11.58
C GLY A 587 18.91 27.22 11.65
N SER A 588 19.71 26.72 12.58
CA SER A 588 21.13 27.00 12.63
C SER A 588 21.89 26.43 11.44
N VAL A 589 22.92 27.14 10.97
CA VAL A 589 23.78 26.70 9.86
C VAL A 589 25.23 26.71 10.32
N SER A 590 25.93 25.59 10.14
CA SER A 590 27.32 25.46 10.58
C SER A 590 28.17 24.65 9.60
N GLY A 591 29.48 25.05 9.50
CA GLY A 591 30.43 24.37 8.63
C GLY A 591 31.84 24.98 8.69
N ASN A 592 32.67 24.64 7.71
CA ASN A 592 34.05 25.13 7.65
C ASN A 592 34.16 26.37 6.75
N LYS A 593 33.74 26.27 5.49
CA LYS A 593 33.93 27.32 4.50
C LYS A 593 32.70 27.50 3.62
N ASN A 594 32.48 28.78 3.17
CA ASN A 594 31.32 29.17 2.35
C ASN A 594 29.99 28.86 3.05
N ILE A 595 29.76 29.49 4.18
CA ILE A 595 28.61 29.23 5.03
C ILE A 595 27.63 30.40 4.94
N GLY A 596 26.43 30.14 4.43
CA GLY A 596 25.38 31.14 4.27
C GLY A 596 24.07 30.78 4.93
N GLY A 597 23.39 31.77 5.52
CA GLY A 597 22.07 31.53 6.15
C GLY A 597 21.01 31.09 5.15
N ILE A 598 21.19 31.39 3.85
CA ILE A 598 20.33 30.94 2.73
C ILE A 598 21.14 30.09 1.76
N LEU A 599 22.25 30.60 1.24
CA LEU A 599 23.04 29.96 0.19
C LEU A 599 24.52 29.86 0.60
N GLY A 600 25.12 28.68 0.49
CA GLY A 600 26.55 28.46 0.76
C GLY A 600 27.43 29.08 -0.31
N LEU A 601 27.36 28.60 -1.55
CA LEU A 601 28.12 29.07 -2.73
C LEU A 601 27.18 29.31 -3.91
N GLY A 602 27.27 30.49 -4.52
CA GLY A 602 26.53 30.87 -5.72
C GLY A 602 27.44 31.07 -6.94
N GLU A 603 27.05 30.50 -8.09
CA GLU A 603 27.64 30.71 -9.40
C GLU A 603 26.55 31.08 -10.42
N TYR A 604 26.52 32.34 -10.89
CA TYR A 604 25.45 32.87 -11.78
C TYR A 604 24.02 32.76 -11.26
N GLY A 605 23.82 32.23 -10.06
CA GLY A 605 22.53 32.11 -9.41
C GLY A 605 22.00 33.44 -8.91
N SER A 606 20.72 33.52 -8.63
CA SER A 606 20.14 34.69 -7.96
C SER A 606 19.20 34.31 -6.83
N VAL A 607 19.27 35.08 -5.76
CA VAL A 607 18.49 34.89 -4.54
C VAL A 607 17.56 36.08 -4.37
N ALA A 608 16.25 35.87 -4.25
CA ALA A 608 15.27 36.92 -4.13
C ALA A 608 14.16 36.67 -3.11
N ASN A 609 13.70 37.68 -2.40
CA ASN A 609 12.63 37.61 -1.43
C ASN A 609 12.91 36.58 -0.34
N VAL A 610 14.00 36.70 0.37
CA VAL A 610 14.46 35.73 1.35
C VAL A 610 14.77 36.37 2.70
N TYR A 611 14.71 35.57 3.75
CA TYR A 611 15.29 36.01 5.02
C TYR A 611 15.90 34.84 5.81
N ASN A 612 16.85 35.13 6.70
CA ASN A 612 17.45 34.20 7.62
C ASN A 612 17.34 34.69 9.06
N LEU A 613 16.77 33.90 9.94
CA LEU A 613 16.70 34.12 11.38
C LEU A 613 17.57 33.14 12.15
N GLY A 614 18.11 32.12 11.47
CA GLY A 614 18.98 31.11 12.07
C GLY A 614 20.39 31.65 12.31
N LYS A 615 21.07 31.12 13.33
CA LYS A 615 22.47 31.41 13.61
C LYS A 615 23.36 30.77 12.55
N VAL A 616 24.28 31.54 11.99
CA VAL A 616 25.29 31.08 11.02
C VAL A 616 26.68 31.07 11.67
N SER A 617 27.42 29.96 11.51
CA SER A 617 28.75 29.81 12.09
C SER A 617 29.69 29.00 11.19
N GLY A 618 30.96 29.37 11.13
CA GLY A 618 31.96 28.70 10.32
C GLY A 618 33.38 29.22 10.56
N SER A 619 34.37 28.69 9.84
CA SER A 619 35.77 29.05 9.96
C SER A 619 36.21 30.09 8.92
N ALA A 620 35.59 30.10 7.72
CA ALA A 620 35.90 31.00 6.62
C ALA A 620 34.68 31.28 5.75
N ASP A 621 34.60 32.46 5.17
CA ASP A 621 33.57 32.91 4.23
C ASP A 621 32.15 32.66 4.79
N VAL A 622 31.84 33.29 5.92
CA VAL A 622 30.59 33.14 6.67
C VAL A 622 29.76 34.43 6.51
N ASP A 623 28.50 34.25 6.06
CA ASP A 623 27.59 35.39 5.87
C ASP A 623 26.15 35.01 6.25
N ALA A 624 25.35 36.00 6.62
CA ALA A 624 23.99 35.79 7.06
C ALA A 624 23.05 35.34 5.93
N ILE A 625 23.36 35.61 4.67
CA ILE A 625 22.56 35.27 3.49
C ILE A 625 23.32 34.33 2.56
N MET A 626 24.50 34.75 2.03
CA MET A 626 25.26 33.99 1.05
C MET A 626 26.74 33.95 1.44
N GLY A 627 27.29 32.73 1.72
CA GLY A 627 28.66 32.57 2.21
C GLY A 627 29.70 33.00 1.19
N ALA A 628 29.57 32.62 -0.05
CA ALA A 628 30.48 33.01 -1.13
C ALA A 628 29.80 33.11 -2.49
N SER A 629 30.39 33.92 -3.39
CA SER A 629 30.09 33.94 -4.81
C SER A 629 31.39 33.71 -5.59
N ASP A 630 31.35 33.00 -6.70
CA ASP A 630 32.51 32.93 -7.58
C ASP A 630 32.85 34.31 -8.14
N THR A 631 34.14 34.64 -8.17
CA THR A 631 34.61 35.96 -8.55
C THR A 631 34.34 36.33 -10.01
N GLU A 632 34.13 35.33 -10.89
CA GLU A 632 33.80 35.53 -12.30
C GLU A 632 32.28 35.44 -12.58
N ALA A 633 31.55 34.81 -11.68
CA ALA A 633 30.11 34.53 -11.82
C ALA A 633 29.33 35.15 -10.65
N VAL A 634 28.97 36.40 -10.75
CA VAL A 634 28.32 37.13 -9.64
C VAL A 634 26.85 36.71 -9.49
N SER A 635 26.54 36.10 -8.36
CA SER A 635 25.16 35.87 -7.97
C SER A 635 24.48 37.13 -7.46
N ALA A 636 23.24 37.40 -7.92
CA ALA A 636 22.49 38.57 -7.50
C ALA A 636 21.64 38.24 -6.24
N VAL A 637 21.74 39.10 -5.22
CA VAL A 637 20.88 39.02 -4.02
C VAL A 637 19.95 40.23 -3.99
N ARG A 638 18.62 39.99 -3.91
CA ARG A 638 17.58 41.01 -3.91
C ARG A 638 16.56 40.77 -2.80
N ASN A 639 16.11 41.85 -2.15
CA ASN A 639 15.08 41.79 -1.10
C ASN A 639 15.38 40.72 -0.04
N ALA A 640 16.58 40.80 0.56
CA ALA A 640 17.08 39.81 1.51
C ALA A 640 17.32 40.45 2.89
N TYR A 641 16.98 39.74 3.94
CA TYR A 641 17.02 40.20 5.33
C TYR A 641 17.55 39.12 6.27
N PHE A 642 18.12 39.54 7.39
CA PHE A 642 18.61 38.66 8.44
C PHE A 642 18.44 39.24 9.84
N LEU A 643 18.47 38.40 10.85
CA LEU A 643 18.41 38.80 12.26
C LEU A 643 19.82 39.14 12.80
N THR A 644 19.97 40.27 13.49
CA THR A 644 21.15 40.63 14.27
C THR A 644 20.80 40.74 15.75
N ASP A 645 21.81 40.90 16.61
CA ASP A 645 21.60 41.15 18.05
C ASP A 645 20.81 42.46 18.34
N SER A 646 20.77 43.40 17.37
CA SER A 646 20.04 44.68 17.46
C SER A 646 18.70 44.67 16.72
N GLY A 647 18.25 43.57 16.16
CA GLY A 647 17.01 43.41 15.37
C GLY A 647 17.28 42.91 13.95
N TYR A 648 16.28 43.00 13.07
CA TYR A 648 16.39 42.54 11.68
C TYR A 648 17.23 43.55 10.85
N GLN A 649 18.03 43.04 9.92
CA GLN A 649 18.84 43.88 9.04
C GLN A 649 18.62 43.46 7.58
N LYS A 650 18.54 44.45 6.67
CA LYS A 650 18.52 44.24 5.23
C LYS A 650 19.93 43.94 4.71
N TYR A 651 20.08 42.91 3.93
CA TYR A 651 21.36 42.52 3.34
C TYR A 651 21.92 43.61 2.42
N GLY A 652 23.15 44.02 2.63
CA GLY A 652 23.87 45.01 1.81
C GLY A 652 23.50 46.49 2.02
N GLU A 653 22.45 46.81 2.78
CA GLU A 653 22.01 48.22 2.98
C GLU A 653 22.22 48.77 4.40
N GLY A 654 22.60 47.94 5.34
CA GLY A 654 22.87 48.35 6.73
C GLY A 654 21.65 48.85 7.52
N THR A 655 20.44 48.73 7.01
CA THR A 655 19.20 49.14 7.68
C THR A 655 18.80 48.16 8.76
N VAL A 656 18.66 48.60 9.99
CA VAL A 656 18.21 47.81 11.14
C VAL A 656 16.76 48.17 11.48
N TYR A 657 15.92 47.18 11.63
CA TYR A 657 14.52 47.30 12.01
C TYR A 657 14.35 46.95 13.49
N ALA A 658 13.69 47.80 14.24
CA ALA A 658 13.55 47.64 15.70
C ALA A 658 12.44 46.69 16.13
N THR A 659 11.45 46.45 15.26
CA THR A 659 10.29 45.60 15.55
C THR A 659 9.98 44.64 14.42
N THR A 660 9.32 43.55 14.76
CA THR A 660 8.80 42.57 13.77
C THR A 660 7.88 43.25 12.74
N ALA A 661 7.04 44.18 13.18
CA ALA A 661 6.11 44.89 12.29
C ALA A 661 6.86 45.77 11.24
N GLU A 662 7.93 46.47 11.65
CA GLU A 662 8.77 47.24 10.72
C GLU A 662 9.49 46.33 9.73
N PHE A 663 10.00 45.20 10.19
CA PHE A 663 10.60 44.20 9.32
C PHE A 663 9.58 43.64 8.30
N ASN A 664 8.40 43.24 8.76
CA ASN A 664 7.35 42.72 7.90
C ASN A 664 6.91 43.72 6.83
N GLN A 665 6.77 45.01 7.20
CA GLN A 665 6.44 46.06 6.25
C GLN A 665 7.55 46.26 5.21
N ALA A 666 8.81 46.32 5.65
CA ALA A 666 9.94 46.49 4.74
C ALA A 666 10.11 45.29 3.78
N PHE A 667 9.91 44.08 4.29
CA PHE A 667 9.90 42.88 3.47
C PHE A 667 8.78 42.92 2.42
N ALA A 668 7.55 43.27 2.84
CA ALA A 668 6.37 43.37 1.97
C ALA A 668 6.55 44.46 0.88
N ASP A 669 7.18 45.60 1.22
CA ASP A 669 7.46 46.70 0.27
C ASP A 669 8.45 46.26 -0.83
N GLY A 670 9.36 45.35 -0.51
CA GLY A 670 10.31 44.76 -1.46
C GLY A 670 9.74 43.68 -2.37
N LEU A 671 8.54 43.13 -2.08
CA LEU A 671 7.90 42.06 -2.86
C LEU A 671 7.26 42.62 -4.15
N GLY A 672 7.42 41.88 -5.24
CA GLY A 672 6.62 42.03 -6.45
C GLY A 672 5.16 41.67 -6.24
N GLU A 673 4.25 42.12 -7.12
CA GLU A 673 2.80 41.88 -6.96
C GLU A 673 2.42 40.39 -6.98
N GLU A 674 3.14 39.54 -7.72
CA GLU A 674 2.91 38.08 -7.71
C GLU A 674 3.43 37.44 -6.42
N ASP A 675 4.59 37.90 -5.90
CA ASP A 675 5.18 37.37 -4.67
C ASP A 675 4.36 37.76 -3.43
N LYS A 676 3.68 38.92 -3.41
CA LYS A 676 2.71 39.27 -2.36
C LYS A 676 1.56 38.26 -2.21
N LYS A 677 1.24 37.55 -3.27
CA LYS A 677 0.22 36.47 -3.20
C LYS A 677 0.71 35.24 -2.43
N VAL A 678 1.98 35.02 -2.37
CA VAL A 678 2.65 33.89 -1.75
C VAL A 678 2.96 34.11 -0.27
N TRP A 679 3.22 35.39 0.11
CA TRP A 679 3.61 35.74 1.47
C TRP A 679 2.46 36.27 2.33
N GLN A 680 2.46 35.91 3.62
CA GLN A 680 1.69 36.56 4.67
C GLN A 680 2.64 37.49 5.46
N THR A 681 2.42 38.78 5.38
CA THR A 681 3.34 39.82 5.91
C THR A 681 2.71 40.73 6.95
N ASP A 682 1.41 40.60 7.23
CA ASP A 682 0.63 41.47 8.10
C ASP A 682 0.58 41.03 9.56
N GLN A 683 1.31 40.00 9.92
CA GLN A 683 1.38 39.47 11.28
C GLN A 683 2.20 40.45 12.19
N LYS A 684 1.71 40.67 13.40
CA LYS A 684 2.35 41.56 14.36
C LYS A 684 3.40 40.86 15.22
N GLN A 685 3.32 39.57 15.39
CA GLN A 685 4.11 38.79 16.38
C GLN A 685 5.12 37.82 15.74
N THR A 686 4.95 37.47 14.51
CA THR A 686 5.84 36.57 13.78
C THR A 686 6.46 37.21 12.56
N ALA A 687 7.61 36.72 12.11
CA ALA A 687 8.18 37.08 10.83
C ALA A 687 7.25 36.70 9.67
N PRO A 688 7.43 37.24 8.44
CA PRO A 688 6.64 36.81 7.27
C PRO A 688 6.72 35.30 7.05
N TYR A 689 5.64 34.70 6.58
CA TYR A 689 5.62 33.28 6.23
C TYR A 689 4.85 32.99 4.94
N LEU A 690 5.06 31.81 4.39
CA LEU A 690 4.54 31.41 3.09
C LEU A 690 3.13 30.83 3.24
N LYS A 691 2.13 31.47 2.61
CA LYS A 691 0.72 31.09 2.66
C LYS A 691 0.40 29.64 2.23
N PRO A 692 1.09 29.03 1.24
CA PRO A 692 0.76 27.67 0.82
C PRO A 692 0.89 26.61 1.91
N PHE A 693 1.62 26.88 3.00
CA PHE A 693 1.80 25.93 4.11
C PHE A 693 0.80 26.12 5.24
N LEU A 694 -0.09 27.10 5.14
CA LEU A 694 -1.06 27.38 6.19
C LEU A 694 -2.42 26.85 5.81
N GLN A 695 -3.02 26.12 6.72
CA GLN A 695 -4.43 25.81 6.66
C GLN A 695 -5.20 27.06 7.08
N GLU A 696 -5.99 27.66 6.19
CA GLU A 696 -6.89 28.74 6.55
C GLU A 696 -7.96 28.23 7.49
N ILE A 697 -8.00 28.79 8.70
CA ILE A 697 -9.04 28.54 9.71
C ILE A 697 -9.79 29.84 9.94
N SER A 698 -11.02 29.88 9.49
CA SER A 698 -11.91 31.02 9.71
C SER A 698 -13.19 30.58 10.41
N GLY A 699 -13.69 31.38 11.32
CA GLY A 699 -14.94 31.13 12.04
C GLY A 699 -15.17 32.10 13.17
N ASP A 700 -16.43 32.31 13.49
CA ASP A 700 -16.84 33.05 14.69
C ASP A 700 -16.98 32.06 15.86
N VAL A 701 -16.01 32.12 16.75
CA VAL A 701 -15.98 31.28 17.96
C VAL A 701 -16.94 31.83 19.03
N GLY A 702 -17.41 33.07 18.88
CA GLY A 702 -18.27 33.75 19.82
C GLY A 702 -17.55 34.11 21.11
N ARG A 703 -18.24 34.01 22.24
CA ARG A 703 -17.69 34.33 23.57
C ARG A 703 -17.27 33.04 24.28
N LEU A 704 -15.96 32.89 24.53
CA LEU A 704 -15.42 31.82 25.37
C LEU A 704 -15.15 32.38 26.78
N GLU A 705 -15.57 31.68 27.81
CA GLU A 705 -15.31 32.06 29.20
C GLU A 705 -14.57 30.98 29.95
N ALA A 706 -13.48 31.31 30.62
CA ALA A 706 -12.69 30.39 31.40
C ALA A 706 -12.09 31.04 32.65
N ALA A 707 -11.75 30.24 33.68
CA ALA A 707 -11.04 30.74 34.86
C ALA A 707 -9.57 30.98 34.60
N ALA A 708 -8.95 31.92 35.30
CA ALA A 708 -7.49 32.12 35.21
C ALA A 708 -6.75 30.84 35.55
N GLY A 709 -5.79 30.43 34.68
CA GLY A 709 -5.04 29.19 34.86
C GLY A 709 -5.73 27.94 34.33
N SER A 710 -6.92 28.05 33.70
CA SER A 710 -7.58 26.90 33.05
C SER A 710 -6.97 26.65 31.67
N ASP A 711 -7.15 25.41 31.13
CA ASP A 711 -6.72 25.05 29.80
C ASP A 711 -7.66 25.65 28.73
N PHE A 712 -7.36 26.89 28.34
CA PHE A 712 -8.09 27.62 27.29
C PHE A 712 -7.98 26.96 25.94
N LYS A 713 -6.87 26.27 25.67
CA LYS A 713 -6.62 25.55 24.44
C LYS A 713 -7.66 24.44 24.25
N THR A 714 -7.94 23.68 25.31
CA THR A 714 -8.97 22.63 25.26
C THR A 714 -10.37 23.23 25.00
N ALA A 715 -10.71 24.37 25.65
CA ALA A 715 -12.01 25.01 25.42
C ALA A 715 -12.16 25.56 23.99
N LEU A 716 -11.09 26.15 23.43
CA LEU A 716 -11.07 26.61 22.04
C LEU A 716 -11.19 25.46 21.06
N LEU A 717 -10.44 24.39 21.27
CA LEU A 717 -10.46 23.21 20.40
C LEU A 717 -11.83 22.53 20.40
N ALA A 718 -12.47 22.41 21.56
CA ALA A 718 -13.83 21.87 21.65
C ALA A 718 -14.81 22.73 20.84
N LYS A 719 -14.66 24.07 20.89
CA LYS A 719 -15.52 24.98 20.13
C LYS A 719 -15.26 24.91 18.62
N LEU A 720 -14.03 24.80 18.20
CA LEU A 720 -13.67 24.59 16.80
C LEU A 720 -14.22 23.27 16.27
N GLN A 721 -14.18 22.21 17.07
CA GLN A 721 -14.79 20.93 16.73
C GLN A 721 -16.31 21.01 16.59
N GLU A 722 -17.01 21.78 17.47
CA GLU A 722 -18.45 22.05 17.30
C GLU A 722 -18.77 22.76 15.97
N LEU A 723 -17.86 23.60 15.50
CA LEU A 723 -17.96 24.29 14.21
C LEU A 723 -17.53 23.40 13.01
N GLY A 724 -17.16 22.14 13.25
CA GLY A 724 -16.69 21.22 12.22
C GLY A 724 -15.25 21.47 11.78
N ILE A 725 -14.47 22.24 12.55
CA ILE A 725 -13.10 22.62 12.24
C ILE A 725 -12.14 21.74 13.03
N ASN A 726 -11.40 20.86 12.35
CA ASN A 726 -10.34 20.04 12.94
C ASN A 726 -9.00 20.75 12.84
N VAL A 727 -8.36 21.00 13.98
CA VAL A 727 -7.05 21.65 14.07
C VAL A 727 -6.09 20.83 14.91
N ASP A 728 -4.81 20.90 14.54
CA ASP A 728 -3.73 20.39 15.38
C ASP A 728 -3.49 21.34 16.55
N PRO A 729 -3.66 20.89 17.80
CA PRO A 729 -3.50 21.76 18.98
C PRO A 729 -2.14 22.45 19.05
N ASP A 730 -1.09 21.77 18.65
CA ASP A 730 0.28 22.25 18.81
C ASP A 730 0.65 23.39 17.84
N LYS A 731 -0.19 23.61 16.85
CA LYS A 731 -0.02 24.69 15.85
C LYS A 731 -0.76 25.99 16.21
N ILE A 732 -1.52 26.03 17.29
CA ILE A 732 -2.19 27.24 17.78
C ILE A 732 -1.50 27.74 19.05
N LEU A 733 -1.03 28.99 19.00
CA LEU A 733 -0.31 29.67 20.08
C LEU A 733 -1.09 30.89 20.57
N GLY A 734 -0.63 31.49 21.65
CA GLY A 734 -1.18 32.75 22.21
C GLY A 734 -2.13 32.59 23.40
N LEU A 735 -2.34 31.38 23.88
CA LEU A 735 -3.26 31.11 25.00
C LEU A 735 -2.59 30.92 26.37
N ASP A 736 -1.25 30.90 26.40
CA ASP A 736 -0.51 30.59 27.62
C ASP A 736 -0.34 31.84 28.51
N GLY A 737 -0.49 31.64 29.82
CA GLY A 737 -0.16 32.64 30.83
C GLY A 737 -1.08 33.87 30.88
N LEU A 738 -2.29 33.79 30.33
CA LEU A 738 -3.24 34.92 30.30
C LEU A 738 -3.73 35.33 31.70
N ALA A 739 -3.62 36.62 31.97
CA ALA A 739 -4.18 37.23 33.17
C ALA A 739 -5.73 37.35 33.05
N ALA A 740 -6.42 37.68 34.18
CA ALA A 740 -7.84 37.99 34.11
C ALA A 740 -8.09 39.23 33.23
N GLY A 741 -8.97 39.08 32.24
CA GLY A 741 -9.24 40.14 31.26
C GLY A 741 -10.16 39.68 30.14
N GLU A 742 -10.45 40.56 29.21
CA GLU A 742 -11.21 40.28 27.99
C GLU A 742 -10.27 40.49 26.79
N TYR A 743 -10.17 39.45 25.91
CA TYR A 743 -9.22 39.41 24.80
C TYR A 743 -9.97 39.16 23.49
N ASP A 744 -9.63 39.89 22.46
CA ASP A 744 -10.06 39.59 21.11
C ASP A 744 -9.27 38.38 20.58
N LEU A 745 -9.98 37.31 20.18
CA LEU A 745 -9.34 36.09 19.69
C LEU A 745 -8.51 36.33 18.42
N GLY A 746 -8.94 37.21 17.54
CA GLY A 746 -8.20 37.54 16.32
C GLY A 746 -6.90 38.32 16.57
N GLU A 747 -6.76 39.02 17.72
CA GLU A 747 -5.55 39.66 18.14
C GLU A 747 -4.66 38.80 19.04
N LEU A 748 -5.28 37.86 19.79
CA LEU A 748 -4.58 36.99 20.74
C LEU A 748 -3.91 35.81 20.08
N LEU A 749 -4.62 35.13 19.17
CA LEU A 749 -4.20 33.87 18.60
C LEU A 749 -3.28 34.06 17.40
N TYR A 750 -2.26 33.24 17.34
CA TYR A 750 -1.40 33.13 16.17
C TYR A 750 -0.97 31.67 15.95
N SER A 751 -0.56 31.32 14.74
CA SER A 751 -0.07 29.99 14.40
C SER A 751 1.46 29.93 14.39
N THR A 752 2.00 28.73 14.47
CA THR A 752 3.40 28.47 14.15
C THR A 752 3.65 28.72 12.65
N GLN A 753 4.90 28.86 12.23
CA GLN A 753 5.26 29.13 10.82
C GLN A 753 4.77 28.05 9.86
N ASP A 754 4.64 26.82 10.33
CA ASP A 754 4.10 25.66 9.61
C ASP A 754 2.67 25.30 10.05
N GLY A 755 1.95 26.25 10.67
CA GLY A 755 0.63 26.06 11.28
C GLY A 755 -0.54 26.54 10.43
N TYR A 756 -1.43 27.32 11.04
CA TYR A 756 -2.67 27.80 10.43
C TYR A 756 -2.65 29.29 10.16
N ALA A 757 -3.32 29.73 9.08
CA ALA A 757 -3.72 31.12 8.91
C ALA A 757 -5.01 31.36 9.70
N LEU A 758 -4.91 31.90 10.91
CA LEU A 758 -6.04 32.07 11.80
C LEU A 758 -6.82 33.36 11.47
N GLN A 759 -8.07 33.21 11.11
CA GLN A 759 -9.06 34.28 10.89
C GLN A 759 -10.28 34.07 11.84
N LEU A 760 -9.99 33.76 13.10
CA LEU A 760 -11.02 33.54 14.11
C LEU A 760 -11.49 34.87 14.67
N THR A 761 -12.81 35.02 14.79
CA THR A 761 -13.44 36.15 15.50
C THR A 761 -14.08 35.63 16.77
N GLY A 762 -14.15 36.48 17.79
CA GLY A 762 -14.75 36.17 19.06
C GLY A 762 -13.97 36.77 20.23
N THR A 763 -14.51 36.56 21.45
CA THR A 763 -13.93 37.13 22.66
C THR A 763 -13.60 36.04 23.66
N LEU A 764 -12.36 36.01 24.16
CA LEU A 764 -11.98 35.20 25.33
C LEU A 764 -12.07 36.02 26.60
N VAL A 765 -12.89 35.59 27.57
CA VAL A 765 -12.99 36.20 28.88
C VAL A 765 -12.33 35.33 29.93
N VAL A 766 -11.22 35.81 30.47
CA VAL A 766 -10.50 35.17 31.56
C VAL A 766 -11.05 35.75 32.88
N LYS A 767 -11.79 34.97 33.63
CA LYS A 767 -12.36 35.39 34.94
C LYS A 767 -11.33 35.25 36.05
N SER A 768 -11.25 36.25 36.93
CA SER A 768 -10.50 36.11 38.19
C SER A 768 -11.12 35.01 39.05
N GLY A 769 -10.45 33.87 39.18
CA GLY A 769 -10.98 32.72 39.93
C GLY A 769 -9.97 32.24 40.97
N THR A 770 -10.51 31.88 42.16
CA THR A 770 -9.77 31.11 43.15
C THR A 770 -9.49 29.73 42.58
N GLN A 771 -8.22 29.33 42.72
CA GLN A 771 -7.70 28.00 42.28
C GLN A 771 -8.62 26.89 42.84
N PRO A 772 -9.13 25.95 42.01
CA PRO A 772 -9.85 24.79 42.54
C PRO A 772 -8.88 23.92 43.35
N GLU A 773 -9.31 23.40 44.48
CA GLU A 773 -8.57 22.37 45.20
C GLU A 773 -8.27 21.16 44.31
N PRO A 774 -7.12 20.53 44.47
CA PRO A 774 -6.73 19.37 43.68
C PRO A 774 -7.73 18.24 43.94
N LYS A 775 -8.37 17.79 42.84
CA LYS A 775 -9.23 16.61 42.86
C LYS A 775 -8.37 15.37 43.21
N PRO A 776 -8.84 14.50 44.13
CA PRO A 776 -8.09 13.29 44.49
C PRO A 776 -7.85 12.45 43.22
N GLU A 777 -6.60 12.01 43.04
CA GLU A 777 -6.23 11.04 41.99
C GLU A 777 -7.10 9.79 42.10
N ALA A 778 -7.77 9.45 41.03
CA ALA A 778 -8.38 8.14 40.87
C ALA A 778 -7.25 7.10 40.70
N PRO A 779 -7.37 5.89 41.26
CA PRO A 779 -6.34 4.88 41.15
C PRO A 779 -6.09 4.54 39.68
N ALA A 780 -4.83 4.44 39.32
CA ALA A 780 -4.34 4.06 38.01
C ALA A 780 -5.00 2.75 37.54
N THR A 781 -5.83 2.85 36.53
CA THR A 781 -6.25 1.68 35.76
C THR A 781 -5.19 1.42 34.70
N ASP A 782 -4.73 0.18 34.66
CA ASP A 782 -3.80 -0.34 33.65
C ASP A 782 -4.33 -0.04 32.22
N ASP A 783 -3.84 1.05 31.64
CA ASP A 783 -4.08 1.36 30.23
C ASP A 783 -3.19 0.48 29.35
N LYS A 784 -3.77 -0.64 28.92
CA LYS A 784 -3.22 -1.40 27.81
C LYS A 784 -3.51 -0.67 26.49
N TYR A 785 -2.46 -0.24 25.87
CA TYR A 785 -2.27 0.29 24.52
C TYR A 785 -3.49 0.25 23.59
N THR A 786 -4.08 1.40 23.33
CA THR A 786 -4.91 1.65 22.15
C THR A 786 -3.97 2.02 20.99
N ALA A 787 -3.67 1.08 20.11
CA ALA A 787 -3.02 1.41 18.85
C ALA A 787 -3.97 2.27 18.01
N THR A 788 -3.59 3.51 17.76
CA THR A 788 -4.35 4.42 16.90
C THR A 788 -4.14 3.98 15.44
N LEU A 789 -5.15 3.38 14.83
CA LEU A 789 -5.12 3.08 13.39
C LEU A 789 -4.95 4.39 12.60
N THR A 790 -4.10 4.40 11.59
CA THR A 790 -3.98 5.52 10.66
C THR A 790 -5.31 5.75 9.94
N SER A 791 -5.50 6.95 9.38
CA SER A 791 -6.73 7.29 8.64
C SER A 791 -6.99 6.35 7.45
N LEU A 792 -5.92 5.83 6.84
CA LEU A 792 -5.99 4.88 5.74
C LEU A 792 -6.37 3.48 6.24
N GLN A 793 -5.77 3.01 7.32
CA GLN A 793 -6.12 1.73 7.95
C GLN A 793 -7.58 1.71 8.38
N LYS A 794 -8.09 2.82 8.95
CA LYS A 794 -9.52 2.97 9.28
C LYS A 794 -10.41 2.89 8.05
N LYS A 795 -10.02 3.51 6.92
CA LYS A 795 -10.76 3.46 5.66
C LYS A 795 -10.76 2.06 5.04
N VAL A 796 -9.63 1.35 5.09
CA VAL A 796 -9.53 -0.04 4.59
C VAL A 796 -10.39 -0.98 5.43
N VAL A 797 -10.34 -0.86 6.76
CA VAL A 797 -11.19 -1.64 7.67
C VAL A 797 -12.67 -1.29 7.46
N GLN A 798 -13.02 0.01 7.35
CA GLN A 798 -14.39 0.44 7.08
C GLN A 798 -14.89 0.02 5.69
N ALA A 799 -14.04 0.06 4.65
CA ALA A 799 -14.39 -0.43 3.33
C ALA A 799 -14.59 -1.94 3.33
N TRP A 800 -13.78 -2.66 4.07
CA TRP A 800 -13.91 -4.11 4.27
C TRP A 800 -15.17 -4.47 5.06
N GLU A 801 -15.45 -3.78 6.18
CA GLU A 801 -16.68 -3.91 6.96
C GLU A 801 -17.92 -3.54 6.14
N GLN A 802 -17.86 -2.46 5.35
CA GLN A 802 -18.96 -2.00 4.51
C GLN A 802 -19.23 -2.92 3.33
N SER A 803 -18.18 -3.56 2.79
CA SER A 803 -18.28 -4.61 1.78
C SER A 803 -18.93 -5.87 2.35
N LEU A 804 -18.57 -6.26 3.57
CA LEU A 804 -19.20 -7.37 4.28
C LEU A 804 -20.69 -7.10 4.57
N VAL A 805 -21.05 -5.86 4.95
CA VAL A 805 -22.43 -5.43 5.24
C VAL A 805 -23.25 -5.31 3.96
N ASN A 806 -22.68 -4.80 2.87
CA ASN A 806 -23.40 -4.62 1.60
C ASN A 806 -23.63 -5.93 0.84
N ASP A 807 -22.83 -6.96 1.09
CA ASP A 807 -22.96 -8.27 0.43
C ASP A 807 -23.72 -9.32 1.25
N ARG A 808 -24.01 -9.04 2.54
CA ARG A 808 -24.64 -10.00 3.46
C ARG A 808 -25.45 -9.24 4.53
N ASP A 809 -26.64 -9.71 4.86
CA ASP A 809 -27.40 -9.26 6.04
C ASP A 809 -26.70 -9.77 7.33
N TRP A 810 -25.59 -9.17 7.70
CA TRP A 810 -24.86 -9.48 8.93
C TRP A 810 -25.17 -8.43 9.98
N HIS A 811 -25.67 -8.86 11.14
CA HIS A 811 -25.68 -8.03 12.35
C HIS A 811 -24.36 -8.22 13.10
N ILE A 812 -23.57 -7.15 13.20
CA ILE A 812 -22.38 -7.11 14.06
C ILE A 812 -22.81 -6.61 15.42
N GLU A 813 -22.73 -7.43 16.46
CA GLU A 813 -22.90 -6.96 17.83
C GLU A 813 -21.70 -6.12 18.27
N GLU A 814 -21.98 -4.97 18.93
CA GLU A 814 -21.04 -3.93 19.34
C GLU A 814 -19.96 -4.35 20.38
N ASN A 815 -19.77 -5.61 20.70
CA ASN A 815 -18.88 -6.06 21.78
C ASN A 815 -17.82 -7.06 21.34
N ARG A 816 -17.02 -6.75 20.31
CA ARG A 816 -15.83 -7.56 20.01
C ARG A 816 -14.59 -6.97 20.68
N LYS A 817 -14.01 -7.71 21.61
CA LYS A 817 -12.65 -7.47 22.12
C LYS A 817 -11.63 -7.90 21.06
N ILE A 818 -10.90 -6.94 20.54
CA ILE A 818 -9.68 -7.22 19.77
C ILE A 818 -8.59 -7.58 20.77
N GLN A 819 -8.13 -8.82 20.78
CA GLN A 819 -6.96 -9.22 21.57
C GLN A 819 -5.72 -9.11 20.70
N LEU A 820 -4.77 -8.29 21.16
CA LEU A 820 -3.41 -8.22 20.62
C LEU A 820 -2.53 -9.21 21.39
N GLU A 821 -2.09 -10.28 20.75
CA GLU A 821 -1.03 -11.12 21.24
C GLU A 821 0.20 -11.01 20.31
N ASN A 822 1.34 -10.64 20.91
CA ASN A 822 2.66 -10.65 20.27
C ASN A 822 2.80 -9.81 18.98
N ASN A 823 2.42 -8.53 19.01
CA ASN A 823 2.55 -7.61 17.88
C ASN A 823 1.91 -8.05 16.55
N SER A 824 0.95 -8.95 16.57
CA SER A 824 0.12 -9.31 15.43
C SER A 824 -1.36 -9.12 15.74
N VAL A 825 -2.09 -8.52 14.80
CA VAL A 825 -3.57 -8.45 14.86
C VAL A 825 -4.10 -9.77 14.33
N LYS A 826 -4.61 -10.62 15.21
CA LYS A 826 -5.30 -11.85 14.80
C LYS A 826 -6.79 -11.52 14.66
N ILE A 827 -7.27 -11.37 13.44
CA ILE A 827 -8.69 -11.29 13.14
C ILE A 827 -9.16 -12.73 12.91
N GLU A 828 -9.78 -13.34 13.90
CA GLU A 828 -10.50 -14.59 13.68
C GLU A 828 -11.92 -14.23 13.21
N PRO A 829 -12.32 -14.58 11.99
CA PRO A 829 -13.71 -14.51 11.58
C PRO A 829 -14.46 -15.64 12.26
N VAL A 830 -15.14 -15.35 13.34
CA VAL A 830 -16.11 -16.30 13.91
C VAL A 830 -17.41 -16.13 13.12
N LEU A 831 -17.65 -17.05 12.23
CA LEU A 831 -18.92 -17.15 11.50
C LEU A 831 -19.96 -17.74 12.46
N PHE A 832 -20.86 -16.90 12.98
CA PHE A 832 -22.06 -17.37 13.66
C PHE A 832 -23.23 -17.34 12.68
N TYR A 833 -23.89 -18.48 12.56
CA TYR A 833 -25.18 -18.57 11.89
C TYR A 833 -26.27 -18.55 12.98
N GLU A 834 -27.08 -17.54 12.97
CA GLU A 834 -28.30 -17.53 13.80
C GLU A 834 -29.42 -18.19 13.01
N VAL A 835 -29.89 -19.32 13.48
CA VAL A 835 -31.08 -19.99 12.97
C VAL A 835 -32.25 -19.50 13.80
N ASN A 836 -32.99 -18.53 13.29
CA ASN A 836 -34.25 -18.13 13.91
C ASN A 836 -35.33 -19.18 13.56
N LEU A 837 -35.60 -20.10 14.48
CA LEU A 837 -36.78 -20.95 14.46
C LEU A 837 -37.93 -20.16 15.10
N GLN A 838 -38.81 -19.59 14.29
CA GLN A 838 -40.09 -19.11 14.80
C GLN A 838 -41.04 -20.30 14.93
N ASP A 839 -41.29 -20.74 16.16
CA ASP A 839 -42.41 -21.60 16.48
C ASP A 839 -43.71 -20.81 16.34
N GLU A 840 -44.48 -21.06 15.28
CA GLU A 840 -45.89 -20.67 15.27
C GLU A 840 -46.67 -21.63 16.15
N GLU A 841 -47.06 -21.18 17.35
CA GLU A 841 -48.10 -21.84 18.14
C GLU A 841 -49.39 -21.83 17.34
N THR A 842 -49.90 -22.98 17.00
CA THR A 842 -51.27 -23.21 16.52
C THR A 842 -52.22 -22.99 17.68
N PRO A 843 -53.30 -22.19 17.55
CA PRO A 843 -54.36 -22.17 18.56
C PRO A 843 -55.09 -23.49 18.56
N ALA A 844 -55.28 -24.02 19.74
CA ALA A 844 -56.16 -25.14 19.97
C ALA A 844 -57.58 -24.75 19.64
N GLU A 845 -58.22 -25.46 18.70
CA GLU A 845 -59.56 -26.00 18.77
C GLU A 845 -59.70 -27.16 17.80
#